data_b9cc04edc9f62487223b62a21f667a37
#
_entry.id   b9cc04edc9f62487223b62a21f667a37
#
_cell.length_a   1.000
_cell.length_b   1.000
_cell.length_c   1.000
_cell.angle_alpha   90.00
_cell.angle_beta   90.00
_cell.angle_gamma   90.00
#
_symmetry.space_group_name_H-M   'P 1'
#
loop_
_entity.id
_entity.type
_entity.pdbx_description
1 polymer ?
#
loop_
_entity_poly.entity_id
_entity_poly.type
_entity_poly.pdbx_seq_one_letter_code
_entity_poly.pdbx_strand_id
1 'polypeptide(L)'
;MVVMVEDGRAVDLRGDREHPFTRGFLCQKVARYLDRVYHPERLKWPLLHTGPKGAGQFQRIGWVEAIERIAHRFTEIAASRDGPQAILPYSYAGTMGKLQGSSLDRRFFHRLGASLLDRTICATAGAAGCDITLGTRAAFDPEAVVHARYIINWGSNTSVTNMHMWALMHQARKAGARIVTIDPFRCKTAARSDWWIPIRPGTDAALALGMMHILWRDGLQDDDYLNRYCLGADQLRQRVLREHAPDTVASITGIPAADIERLAHEYGSVPPACIRVNYGLQRHYGGGMAVRAITCLPAVIGAWRHAGGGALLSTSKLYPFNSTALERPDLIPPGTRTVNMVQLAEALAGELPGPPVRALYVYNANPAAVCPDQARVLNGLRRENLFTVVHDQFQTDTADYADIVLPATTQLEHFDIHGSYGHLYVQVNEPAIAPLAEAKSNNDVFRLLARKLGMEPELFEASDEHLAAEALAAGGSAAVFPPPHAFAGIGLERLRQQGPIRLNLPKDYAPFASGGFGTPSGKCELYSPGMAARGLDPLPVYTPPHEDPQTRTDLASRFPLQMVSPPVPSFLNSTFVNIEALRKMAGEPTLEIHPDDAAPREIGDGQWVRIFNDRGSFQARAVVADGVKPGVVVSQGIWWNKYTKDGVNCNTTTSSRLTDLGGGATFFDNLVEVAVL
;
A
#
# COMPACT_ATOMS: atom_id res chain seq x y z
N MET A 1 -18.70 -9.07 -7.02
CA MET A 1 -19.01 -8.88 -8.47
C MET A 1 -19.93 -10.01 -8.88
N VAL A 2 -20.84 -9.75 -9.81
CA VAL A 2 -21.66 -10.76 -10.50
C VAL A 2 -21.12 -10.84 -11.93
N VAL A 3 -20.81 -12.05 -12.37
CA VAL A 3 -20.27 -12.32 -13.71
C VAL A 3 -21.30 -13.15 -14.47
N MET A 4 -21.70 -12.70 -15.64
CA MET A 4 -22.54 -13.48 -16.55
C MET A 4 -21.64 -14.30 -17.47
N VAL A 5 -21.91 -15.60 -17.55
CA VAL A 5 -21.11 -16.53 -18.35
C VAL A 5 -22.01 -17.20 -19.36
N GLU A 6 -21.63 -17.19 -20.63
CA GLU A 6 -22.27 -17.87 -21.74
C GLU A 6 -21.24 -18.73 -22.45
N ASP A 7 -21.54 -20.00 -22.68
CA ASP A 7 -20.64 -20.97 -23.32
C ASP A 7 -19.20 -20.97 -22.73
N GLY A 8 -19.08 -20.87 -21.40
CA GLY A 8 -17.81 -20.85 -20.69
C GLY A 8 -17.03 -19.52 -20.81
N ARG A 9 -17.63 -18.48 -21.40
CA ARG A 9 -17.04 -17.15 -21.55
C ARG A 9 -17.76 -16.12 -20.71
N ALA A 10 -17.06 -15.32 -19.94
CA ALA A 10 -17.64 -14.18 -19.24
C ALA A 10 -18.01 -13.08 -20.27
N VAL A 11 -19.30 -12.73 -20.33
CA VAL A 11 -19.86 -11.77 -21.30
C VAL A 11 -20.27 -10.45 -20.67
N ASP A 12 -20.58 -10.44 -19.37
CA ASP A 12 -20.89 -9.23 -18.60
C ASP A 12 -20.35 -9.32 -17.18
N LEU A 13 -20.01 -8.16 -16.62
CA LEU A 13 -19.54 -8.03 -15.25
C LEU A 13 -20.15 -6.79 -14.62
N ARG A 14 -20.85 -6.98 -13.51
CA ARG A 14 -21.51 -5.91 -12.75
C ARG A 14 -21.29 -6.04 -11.25
N GLY A 15 -21.57 -4.96 -10.53
CA GLY A 15 -21.55 -4.97 -9.07
C GLY A 15 -22.71 -5.80 -8.51
N ASP A 16 -22.44 -6.50 -7.45
CA ASP A 16 -23.45 -7.21 -6.68
C ASP A 16 -24.28 -6.22 -5.87
N ARG A 17 -25.56 -6.07 -6.22
CA ARG A 17 -26.51 -5.16 -5.54
C ARG A 17 -26.86 -5.62 -4.14
N GLU A 18 -26.72 -6.91 -3.86
CA GLU A 18 -27.03 -7.51 -2.56
C GLU A 18 -25.85 -7.41 -1.60
N HIS A 19 -24.63 -7.09 -2.10
CA HIS A 19 -23.49 -6.91 -1.24
C HIS A 19 -23.70 -5.73 -0.27
N PRO A 20 -23.72 -5.94 1.06
CA PRO A 20 -24.19 -4.94 2.02
C PRO A 20 -23.41 -3.62 1.99
N PHE A 21 -22.08 -3.68 1.75
CA PHE A 21 -21.21 -2.52 1.73
C PHE A 21 -21.13 -1.85 0.35
N THR A 22 -20.93 -2.64 -0.72
CA THR A 22 -20.68 -2.08 -2.07
C THR A 22 -21.96 -1.74 -2.83
N ARG A 23 -23.10 -2.41 -2.51
CA ARG A 23 -24.44 -2.12 -3.04
C ARG A 23 -24.49 -2.00 -4.56
N GLY A 24 -23.74 -2.85 -5.24
CA GLY A 24 -23.70 -2.89 -6.71
C GLY A 24 -22.76 -1.86 -7.35
N PHE A 25 -22.04 -1.07 -6.57
CA PHE A 25 -21.15 -0.07 -7.13
C PHE A 25 -19.76 -0.66 -7.47
N LEU A 26 -19.31 -0.41 -8.69
CA LEU A 26 -17.95 -0.76 -9.17
C LEU A 26 -17.20 0.52 -9.57
N CYS A 27 -15.88 0.53 -9.31
CA CYS A 27 -15.04 1.59 -9.87
C CYS A 27 -14.83 1.37 -11.38
N GLN A 28 -14.48 2.44 -12.08
CA GLN A 28 -14.26 2.40 -13.54
C GLN A 28 -13.23 1.37 -14.00
N LYS A 29 -12.25 1.02 -13.15
CA LYS A 29 -11.24 -0.01 -13.46
C LYS A 29 -11.86 -1.41 -13.46
N VAL A 30 -12.60 -1.72 -12.39
CA VAL A 30 -13.25 -3.04 -12.24
C VAL A 30 -14.42 -3.21 -13.21
N ALA A 31 -15.14 -2.14 -13.53
CA ALA A 31 -16.19 -2.19 -14.56
C ALA A 31 -15.68 -2.60 -15.95
N ARG A 32 -14.36 -2.43 -16.20
CA ARG A 32 -13.66 -2.86 -17.43
C ARG A 32 -12.80 -4.10 -17.23
N TYR A 33 -13.11 -4.91 -16.23
CA TYR A 33 -12.24 -6.06 -15.90
C TYR A 33 -12.22 -7.11 -17.02
N LEU A 34 -13.31 -7.26 -17.80
CA LEU A 34 -13.35 -8.18 -18.94
C LEU A 34 -12.41 -7.75 -20.07
N ASP A 35 -12.18 -6.42 -20.26
CA ASP A 35 -11.16 -5.92 -21.18
C ASP A 35 -9.76 -6.41 -20.79
N ARG A 36 -9.50 -6.66 -19.49
CA ARG A 36 -8.27 -7.25 -18.99
C ARG A 36 -8.24 -8.76 -19.20
N VAL A 37 -9.32 -9.45 -18.87
CA VAL A 37 -9.41 -10.93 -18.97
C VAL A 37 -9.18 -11.38 -20.40
N TYR A 38 -9.80 -10.71 -21.38
CA TYR A 38 -9.73 -11.07 -22.80
C TYR A 38 -8.83 -10.16 -23.63
N HIS A 39 -7.91 -9.45 -22.98
CA HIS A 39 -6.97 -8.57 -23.68
C HIS A 39 -6.14 -9.37 -24.68
N PRO A 40 -5.92 -8.88 -25.91
CA PRO A 40 -5.17 -9.61 -26.94
C PRO A 40 -3.72 -9.92 -26.51
N GLU A 41 -3.11 -9.05 -25.71
CA GLU A 41 -1.74 -9.23 -25.18
C GLU A 41 -1.68 -10.10 -23.90
N ARG A 42 -2.79 -10.77 -23.47
CA ARG A 42 -2.72 -11.73 -22.37
C ARG A 42 -1.71 -12.83 -22.68
N LEU A 43 -0.83 -13.11 -21.75
CA LEU A 43 0.06 -14.27 -21.80
C LEU A 43 -0.78 -15.54 -21.78
N LYS A 44 -0.50 -16.46 -22.73
CA LYS A 44 -1.29 -17.66 -22.97
C LYS A 44 -0.50 -18.95 -22.73
N TRP A 45 0.80 -18.89 -22.83
CA TRP A 45 1.74 -20.00 -22.70
C TRP A 45 3.06 -19.52 -22.10
N PRO A 46 3.89 -20.42 -21.56
CA PRO A 46 5.23 -20.08 -21.11
C PRO A 46 6.12 -19.61 -22.25
N LEU A 47 6.99 -18.67 -21.93
CA LEU A 47 7.90 -18.01 -22.87
C LEU A 47 9.35 -18.13 -22.36
N LEU A 48 10.28 -18.39 -23.27
CA LEU A 48 11.72 -18.42 -23.06
C LEU A 48 12.35 -17.23 -23.80
N HIS A 49 13.21 -16.52 -23.11
CA HIS A 49 13.96 -15.39 -23.65
C HIS A 49 14.90 -15.80 -24.80
N THR A 50 14.98 -14.93 -25.84
CA THR A 50 15.77 -15.20 -27.07
C THR A 50 16.68 -14.07 -27.51
N GLY A 51 16.56 -12.89 -26.89
CA GLY A 51 17.35 -11.69 -27.25
C GLY A 51 18.13 -11.12 -26.07
N PRO A 52 18.60 -9.89 -26.12
CA PRO A 52 19.17 -9.19 -24.97
C PRO A 52 18.13 -8.92 -23.90
N LYS A 53 18.48 -9.05 -22.62
CA LYS A 53 17.57 -8.71 -21.51
C LYS A 53 17.07 -7.27 -21.59
N GLY A 54 15.76 -7.10 -21.50
CA GLY A 54 15.08 -5.83 -21.68
C GLY A 54 14.54 -5.58 -23.09
N ALA A 55 14.89 -6.43 -24.07
CA ALA A 55 14.36 -6.32 -25.43
C ALA A 55 12.95 -6.92 -25.58
N GLY A 56 12.46 -7.67 -24.60
CA GLY A 56 11.14 -8.29 -24.62
C GLY A 56 10.95 -9.34 -25.72
N GLN A 57 12.03 -9.99 -26.17
CA GLN A 57 12.02 -10.99 -27.23
C GLN A 57 11.94 -12.40 -26.65
N PHE A 58 10.92 -13.15 -27.06
CA PHE A 58 10.63 -14.46 -26.50
C PHE A 58 10.20 -15.46 -27.58
N GLN A 59 10.44 -16.74 -27.30
CA GLN A 59 9.82 -17.86 -28.00
C GLN A 59 8.92 -18.66 -27.05
N ARG A 60 7.86 -19.27 -27.59
CA ARG A 60 6.99 -20.16 -26.85
C ARG A 60 7.73 -21.44 -26.49
N ILE A 61 7.53 -21.90 -25.23
CA ILE A 61 7.92 -23.23 -24.72
C ILE A 61 6.74 -23.92 -24.04
N GLY A 62 6.89 -25.20 -23.71
CA GLY A 62 5.88 -25.92 -22.91
C GLY A 62 6.10 -25.78 -21.41
N TRP A 63 5.04 -26.04 -20.63
CA TRP A 63 5.12 -26.02 -19.16
C TRP A 63 6.18 -26.97 -18.59
N VAL A 64 6.30 -28.19 -19.15
CA VAL A 64 7.30 -29.17 -18.70
C VAL A 64 8.70 -28.59 -18.80
N GLU A 65 9.03 -28.03 -19.95
CA GLU A 65 10.34 -27.40 -20.19
C GLU A 65 10.56 -26.20 -19.27
N ALA A 66 9.55 -25.33 -19.10
CA ALA A 66 9.65 -24.17 -18.23
C ALA A 66 9.95 -24.57 -16.76
N ILE A 67 9.19 -25.51 -16.22
CA ILE A 67 9.37 -26.02 -14.86
C ILE A 67 10.72 -26.72 -14.69
N GLU A 68 11.17 -27.52 -15.68
CA GLU A 68 12.48 -28.19 -15.66
C GLU A 68 13.63 -27.19 -15.61
N ARG A 69 13.59 -26.16 -16.45
CA ARG A 69 14.62 -25.11 -16.48
C ARG A 69 14.69 -24.33 -15.17
N ILE A 70 13.52 -23.95 -14.60
CA ILE A 70 13.46 -23.23 -13.31
C ILE A 70 13.99 -24.12 -12.18
N ALA A 71 13.51 -25.36 -12.08
CA ALA A 71 13.93 -26.28 -11.04
C ALA A 71 15.42 -26.60 -11.12
N HIS A 72 15.94 -26.85 -12.32
CA HIS A 72 17.38 -27.08 -12.55
C HIS A 72 18.20 -25.89 -12.07
N ARG A 73 17.84 -24.67 -12.49
CA ARG A 73 18.57 -23.47 -12.11
C ARG A 73 18.51 -23.18 -10.61
N PHE A 74 17.37 -23.43 -9.97
CA PHE A 74 17.25 -23.28 -8.52
C PHE A 74 18.11 -24.32 -7.77
N THR A 75 18.16 -25.54 -8.26
CA THR A 75 19.02 -26.60 -7.70
C THR A 75 20.51 -26.26 -7.82
N GLU A 76 20.93 -25.78 -9.00
CA GLU A 76 22.32 -25.33 -9.21
C GLU A 76 22.72 -24.21 -8.25
N ILE A 77 21.86 -23.20 -8.12
CA ILE A 77 22.13 -22.05 -7.23
C ILE A 77 22.15 -22.50 -5.78
N ALA A 78 21.17 -23.31 -5.35
CA ALA A 78 21.11 -23.82 -3.98
C ALA A 78 22.30 -24.68 -3.59
N ALA A 79 22.85 -25.44 -4.53
CA ALA A 79 24.03 -26.28 -4.33
C ALA A 79 25.36 -25.49 -4.47
N SER A 80 25.33 -24.27 -4.98
CA SER A 80 26.54 -23.43 -5.12
C SER A 80 27.03 -22.90 -3.77
N ARG A 81 28.23 -22.29 -3.77
CA ARG A 81 28.78 -21.61 -2.58
C ARG A 81 27.88 -20.47 -2.08
N ASP A 82 27.08 -19.86 -2.97
CA ASP A 82 26.18 -18.74 -2.63
C ASP A 82 24.91 -19.25 -1.91
N GLY A 83 24.58 -20.55 -2.08
CA GLY A 83 23.49 -21.24 -1.39
C GLY A 83 22.08 -20.77 -1.79
N PRO A 84 21.03 -21.36 -1.19
CA PRO A 84 19.65 -21.06 -1.55
C PRO A 84 19.22 -19.62 -1.27
N GLN A 85 19.89 -18.91 -0.36
CA GLN A 85 19.61 -17.50 -0.10
C GLN A 85 20.04 -16.57 -1.25
N ALA A 86 20.73 -17.07 -2.28
CA ALA A 86 20.96 -16.35 -3.53
C ALA A 86 19.71 -16.32 -4.45
N ILE A 87 18.66 -17.03 -4.07
CA ILE A 87 17.34 -16.98 -4.73
C ILE A 87 16.47 -16.00 -3.94
N LEU A 88 15.93 -14.97 -4.62
CA LEU A 88 15.06 -13.96 -4.04
C LEU A 88 13.67 -14.04 -4.67
N PRO A 89 12.62 -14.43 -3.92
CA PRO A 89 11.25 -14.21 -4.35
C PRO A 89 10.89 -12.72 -4.26
N TYR A 90 10.17 -12.20 -5.26
CA TYR A 90 9.68 -10.83 -5.23
C TYR A 90 8.19 -10.80 -5.57
N SER A 91 7.36 -10.46 -4.59
CA SER A 91 5.91 -10.36 -4.80
C SER A 91 5.27 -9.32 -3.88
N TYR A 92 4.10 -8.81 -4.29
CA TYR A 92 3.32 -7.94 -3.45
C TYR A 92 1.83 -8.31 -3.50
N ALA A 93 0.94 -7.30 -3.59
CA ALA A 93 -0.48 -7.49 -3.36
C ALA A 93 -1.20 -8.41 -4.38
N GLY A 94 -0.89 -8.31 -5.66
CA GLY A 94 -1.56 -9.09 -6.71
C GLY A 94 -3.08 -8.95 -6.66
N THR A 95 -3.77 -10.08 -6.58
CA THR A 95 -5.23 -10.17 -6.46
C THR A 95 -5.75 -9.88 -5.05
N MET A 96 -4.87 -9.70 -4.07
CA MET A 96 -5.20 -9.55 -2.63
C MET A 96 -5.82 -10.77 -1.98
N GLY A 97 -5.95 -11.90 -2.69
CA GLY A 97 -6.41 -13.16 -2.12
C GLY A 97 -5.38 -13.80 -1.20
N LYS A 98 -5.83 -14.63 -0.27
CA LYS A 98 -4.98 -15.25 0.74
C LYS A 98 -4.26 -16.48 0.21
N LEU A 99 -4.87 -17.20 -0.74
CA LEU A 99 -4.32 -18.43 -1.26
C LEU A 99 -3.30 -18.19 -2.36
N GLN A 100 -3.59 -17.28 -3.29
CA GLN A 100 -2.71 -17.01 -4.43
C GLN A 100 -1.59 -15.99 -4.15
N GLY A 101 -1.48 -15.51 -2.92
CA GLY A 101 -0.45 -14.52 -2.55
C GLY A 101 0.24 -14.71 -1.22
N SER A 102 -0.21 -15.66 -0.38
CA SER A 102 0.31 -15.89 0.97
C SER A 102 0.05 -17.32 1.45
N SER A 103 0.34 -18.34 0.64
CA SER A 103 0.18 -19.75 1.00
C SER A 103 1.31 -20.62 0.43
N LEU A 104 1.06 -21.41 -0.61
CA LEU A 104 2.06 -22.32 -1.20
C LEU A 104 3.28 -21.58 -1.74
N ASP A 105 3.14 -20.32 -2.17
CA ASP A 105 4.25 -19.46 -2.56
C ASP A 105 5.24 -19.25 -1.40
N ARG A 106 4.73 -18.97 -0.19
CA ARG A 106 5.56 -18.82 1.00
C ARG A 106 6.19 -20.14 1.41
N ARG A 107 5.36 -21.21 1.53
CA ARG A 107 5.83 -22.54 1.88
C ARG A 107 7.00 -22.99 0.99
N PHE A 108 6.87 -22.74 -0.33
CA PHE A 108 7.87 -23.12 -1.31
C PHE A 108 9.24 -22.46 -1.05
N PHE A 109 9.26 -21.12 -0.91
CA PHE A 109 10.51 -20.42 -0.68
C PHE A 109 11.06 -20.64 0.73
N HIS A 110 10.20 -20.82 1.74
CA HIS A 110 10.63 -21.22 3.09
C HIS A 110 11.31 -22.59 3.06
N ARG A 111 10.67 -23.58 2.44
CA ARG A 111 11.22 -24.95 2.34
C ARG A 111 12.49 -25.02 1.48
N LEU A 112 12.60 -24.21 0.45
CA LEU A 112 13.79 -24.08 -0.39
C LEU A 112 14.96 -23.44 0.38
N GLY A 113 14.70 -22.71 1.45
CA GLY A 113 15.69 -21.91 2.17
C GLY A 113 16.12 -20.64 1.43
N ALA A 114 15.28 -20.12 0.55
CA ALA A 114 15.51 -18.89 -0.20
C ALA A 114 15.53 -17.66 0.72
N SER A 115 16.06 -16.53 0.26
CA SER A 115 15.94 -15.25 0.96
C SER A 115 14.47 -14.91 1.20
N LEU A 116 14.16 -14.31 2.36
CA LEU A 116 12.85 -13.77 2.65
C LEU A 116 12.71 -12.37 2.04
N LEU A 117 11.49 -12.02 1.63
CA LEU A 117 11.16 -10.66 1.19
C LEU A 117 10.34 -9.94 2.26
N ASP A 118 10.87 -8.82 2.77
CA ASP A 118 10.09 -7.92 3.61
C ASP A 118 9.25 -6.98 2.71
N ARG A 119 7.94 -7.09 2.82
CA ARG A 119 6.97 -6.44 1.92
C ARG A 119 6.54 -5.08 2.44
N THR A 120 7.44 -4.12 2.35
CA THR A 120 7.38 -2.82 3.03
C THR A 120 6.90 -1.66 2.17
N ILE A 121 6.87 -1.79 0.85
CA ILE A 121 6.69 -0.68 -0.11
C ILE A 121 5.40 0.13 0.08
N CYS A 122 4.37 -0.41 0.74
CA CYS A 122 3.04 0.25 0.78
C CYS A 122 2.63 0.76 2.16
N ALA A 123 2.54 -0.12 3.17
CA ALA A 123 1.72 0.13 4.36
C ALA A 123 2.48 0.04 5.69
N THR A 124 3.73 -0.41 5.69
CA THR A 124 4.42 -0.81 6.93
C THR A 124 4.78 0.35 7.83
N ALA A 125 5.09 1.52 7.27
CA ALA A 125 5.39 2.71 8.07
C ALA A 125 4.17 3.13 8.93
N GLY A 126 3.01 3.33 8.31
CA GLY A 126 1.80 3.67 9.03
C GLY A 126 1.30 2.54 9.92
N ALA A 127 1.51 1.29 9.50
CA ALA A 127 1.22 0.12 10.34
C ALA A 127 2.04 0.14 11.63
N ALA A 128 3.35 0.40 11.56
CA ALA A 128 4.21 0.50 12.73
C ALA A 128 3.77 1.65 13.66
N GLY A 129 3.38 2.80 13.10
CA GLY A 129 2.83 3.90 13.88
C GLY A 129 1.57 3.52 14.67
N CYS A 130 0.63 2.82 14.03
CA CYS A 130 -0.57 2.30 14.69
C CYS A 130 -0.22 1.23 15.75
N ASP A 131 0.63 0.26 15.39
CA ASP A 131 0.99 -0.85 16.26
C ASP A 131 1.70 -0.35 17.55
N ILE A 132 2.54 0.69 17.46
CA ILE A 132 3.20 1.30 18.62
C ILE A 132 2.18 2.02 19.53
N THR A 133 1.22 2.74 18.96
CA THR A 133 0.26 3.55 19.73
C THR A 133 -0.91 2.72 20.26
N LEU A 134 -1.46 1.83 19.43
CA LEU A 134 -2.71 1.10 19.71
C LEU A 134 -2.49 -0.40 19.94
N GLY A 135 -1.28 -0.91 19.66
CA GLY A 135 -0.97 -2.35 19.66
C GLY A 135 -1.58 -3.10 18.48
N THR A 136 -2.24 -2.40 17.59
CA THR A 136 -2.94 -2.98 16.44
C THR A 136 -3.29 -1.90 15.43
N ARG A 137 -3.57 -2.34 14.19
CA ARG A 137 -4.24 -1.51 13.18
C ARG A 137 -5.76 -1.60 13.26
N ALA A 138 -6.31 -2.03 14.40
CA ALA A 138 -7.76 -1.99 14.61
C ALA A 138 -8.26 -0.55 14.47
N ALA A 139 -9.41 -0.42 13.86
CA ALA A 139 -10.01 0.84 13.50
C ALA A 139 -11.50 0.78 13.81
N PHE A 140 -12.18 1.91 13.79
CA PHE A 140 -13.63 1.91 13.85
C PHE A 140 -14.24 1.20 12.62
N ASP A 141 -15.47 0.73 12.76
CA ASP A 141 -16.22 0.15 11.65
C ASP A 141 -16.40 1.19 10.53
N PRO A 142 -15.92 0.94 9.29
CA PRO A 142 -16.12 1.89 8.18
C PRO A 142 -17.59 2.26 7.96
N GLU A 143 -18.53 1.36 8.24
CA GLU A 143 -19.97 1.64 8.11
C GLU A 143 -20.47 2.64 9.19
N ALA A 144 -19.81 2.69 10.34
CA ALA A 144 -20.15 3.62 11.41
C ALA A 144 -19.77 5.09 11.13
N VAL A 145 -19.01 5.36 10.07
CA VAL A 145 -18.67 6.76 9.69
C VAL A 145 -19.90 7.63 9.45
N VAL A 146 -21.05 7.03 9.16
CA VAL A 146 -22.33 7.74 9.01
C VAL A 146 -22.77 8.46 10.29
N HIS A 147 -22.24 8.07 11.45
CA HIS A 147 -22.51 8.69 12.75
C HIS A 147 -21.52 9.82 13.06
N ALA A 148 -20.42 9.95 12.33
CA ALA A 148 -19.46 11.01 12.53
C ALA A 148 -20.07 12.38 12.21
N ARG A 149 -19.69 13.40 12.99
CA ARG A 149 -20.09 14.79 12.78
C ARG A 149 -18.95 15.67 12.28
N TYR A 150 -17.72 15.22 12.50
CA TYR A 150 -16.51 15.87 11.98
C TYR A 150 -15.57 14.78 11.41
N ILE A 151 -15.22 14.91 10.15
CA ILE A 151 -14.44 13.91 9.42
C ILE A 151 -13.20 14.58 8.85
N ILE A 152 -12.02 14.23 9.36
CA ILE A 152 -10.75 14.59 8.74
C ILE A 152 -10.33 13.49 7.77
N ASN A 153 -10.25 13.82 6.50
CA ASN A 153 -9.72 12.96 5.45
C ASN A 153 -8.26 13.36 5.19
N TRP A 154 -7.30 12.61 5.73
CA TRP A 154 -5.90 12.98 5.81
C TRP A 154 -5.03 12.15 4.87
N GLY A 155 -4.36 12.79 3.90
CA GLY A 155 -3.53 12.13 2.89
C GLY A 155 -4.27 11.08 2.07
N SER A 156 -5.54 11.33 1.75
CA SER A 156 -6.44 10.35 1.15
C SER A 156 -7.33 10.91 0.06
N ASN A 157 -7.20 10.40 -1.15
CA ASN A 157 -8.16 10.69 -2.23
C ASN A 157 -9.33 9.70 -2.19
N THR A 158 -10.08 9.69 -1.07
CA THR A 158 -11.11 8.68 -0.75
C THR A 158 -12.18 8.55 -1.82
N SER A 159 -12.60 9.66 -2.47
CA SER A 159 -13.61 9.64 -3.53
C SER A 159 -13.16 8.86 -4.79
N VAL A 160 -11.87 8.53 -4.89
CA VAL A 160 -11.27 7.76 -5.98
C VAL A 160 -10.76 6.40 -5.51
N THR A 161 -10.08 6.36 -4.36
CA THR A 161 -9.38 5.16 -3.88
C THR A 161 -10.24 4.27 -2.98
N ASN A 162 -11.27 4.83 -2.36
CA ASN A 162 -12.26 4.09 -1.55
C ASN A 162 -13.67 4.72 -1.69
N MET A 163 -14.25 4.57 -2.87
CA MET A 163 -15.52 5.21 -3.27
C MET A 163 -16.69 4.78 -2.39
N HIS A 164 -16.67 3.56 -1.86
CA HIS A 164 -17.70 3.07 -0.95
C HIS A 164 -17.67 3.83 0.40
N MET A 165 -16.48 4.02 0.96
CA MET A 165 -16.31 4.87 2.15
C MET A 165 -16.71 6.32 1.88
N TRP A 166 -16.37 6.85 0.69
CA TRP A 166 -16.79 8.19 0.30
C TRP A 166 -18.31 8.35 0.25
N ALA A 167 -19.02 7.33 -0.22
CA ALA A 167 -20.48 7.35 -0.22
C ALA A 167 -21.07 7.44 1.20
N LEU A 168 -20.47 6.73 2.17
CA LEU A 168 -20.86 6.79 3.57
C LEU A 168 -20.49 8.14 4.22
N MET A 169 -19.30 8.68 3.94
CA MET A 169 -18.91 10.03 4.37
C MET A 169 -19.88 11.09 3.83
N HIS A 170 -20.30 10.94 2.57
CA HIS A 170 -21.30 11.86 1.98
C HIS A 170 -22.68 11.70 2.63
N GLN A 171 -23.04 10.50 3.07
CA GLN A 171 -24.27 10.27 3.86
C GLN A 171 -24.18 10.99 5.21
N ALA A 172 -23.03 10.88 5.93
CA ALA A 172 -22.78 11.64 7.15
C ALA A 172 -22.89 13.15 6.90
N ARG A 173 -22.30 13.65 5.80
CA ARG A 173 -22.38 15.06 5.41
C ARG A 173 -23.82 15.54 5.20
N LYS A 174 -24.66 14.74 4.55
CA LYS A 174 -26.11 15.05 4.41
C LYS A 174 -26.82 15.13 5.76
N ALA A 175 -26.32 14.41 6.77
CA ALA A 175 -26.80 14.48 8.14
C ALA A 175 -26.16 15.61 8.96
N GLY A 176 -25.37 16.51 8.34
CA GLY A 176 -24.76 17.66 8.97
C GLY A 176 -23.30 17.51 9.36
N ALA A 177 -22.63 16.40 9.02
CA ALA A 177 -21.20 16.27 9.25
C ALA A 177 -20.39 17.20 8.35
N ARG A 178 -19.27 17.67 8.86
CA ARG A 178 -18.27 18.44 8.10
C ARG A 178 -17.13 17.52 7.65
N ILE A 179 -16.71 17.65 6.39
CA ILE A 179 -15.58 16.92 5.81
C ILE A 179 -14.44 17.91 5.54
N VAL A 180 -13.30 17.68 6.19
CA VAL A 180 -12.06 18.44 5.97
C VAL A 180 -11.05 17.50 5.29
N THR A 181 -10.40 17.96 4.22
CA THR A 181 -9.32 17.19 3.57
C THR A 181 -7.99 17.91 3.75
N ILE A 182 -7.02 17.18 4.32
CA ILE A 182 -5.62 17.60 4.44
C ILE A 182 -4.83 16.83 3.38
N ASP A 183 -4.31 17.55 2.37
CA ASP A 183 -3.60 16.95 1.24
C ASP A 183 -2.71 18.00 0.56
N PRO A 184 -1.49 17.69 0.13
CA PRO A 184 -0.60 18.62 -0.56
C PRO A 184 -1.17 19.21 -1.85
N PHE A 185 -2.08 18.49 -2.52
CA PHE A 185 -2.71 18.99 -3.73
C PHE A 185 -4.24 18.83 -3.69
N ARG A 186 -4.93 19.66 -4.48
CA ARG A 186 -6.39 19.68 -4.54
C ARG A 186 -6.96 18.49 -5.31
N CYS A 187 -6.75 17.29 -4.76
CA CYS A 187 -7.26 16.04 -5.32
C CYS A 187 -8.80 16.05 -5.42
N LYS A 188 -9.38 15.07 -6.14
CA LYS A 188 -10.86 14.99 -6.33
C LYS A 188 -11.63 14.95 -5.01
N THR A 189 -11.08 14.41 -3.94
CA THR A 189 -11.69 14.44 -2.61
C THR A 189 -11.60 15.83 -1.99
N ALA A 190 -10.44 16.45 -2.04
CA ALA A 190 -10.24 17.82 -1.54
C ALA A 190 -11.18 18.81 -2.22
N ALA A 191 -11.34 18.73 -3.54
CA ALA A 191 -12.26 19.57 -4.31
C ALA A 191 -13.76 19.37 -3.95
N ARG A 192 -14.10 18.29 -3.26
CA ARG A 192 -15.47 17.93 -2.86
C ARG A 192 -15.71 18.08 -1.35
N SER A 193 -14.67 18.38 -0.58
CA SER A 193 -14.74 18.59 0.86
C SER A 193 -15.23 19.98 1.20
N ASP A 194 -15.65 20.18 2.44
CA ASP A 194 -16.10 21.50 2.95
C ASP A 194 -14.92 22.45 3.20
N TRP A 195 -13.74 21.87 3.41
CA TRP A 195 -12.50 22.62 3.59
C TRP A 195 -11.31 21.77 3.12
N TRP A 196 -10.46 22.33 2.27
CA TRP A 196 -9.18 21.79 1.87
C TRP A 196 -8.05 22.56 2.57
N ILE A 197 -7.16 21.82 3.21
CA ILE A 197 -5.98 22.35 3.90
C ILE A 197 -4.74 21.85 3.13
N PRO A 198 -4.09 22.71 2.33
CA PRO A 198 -2.87 22.37 1.63
C PRO A 198 -1.69 22.35 2.60
N ILE A 199 -1.21 21.15 2.93
CA ILE A 199 -0.05 20.94 3.81
C ILE A 199 1.23 20.81 2.98
N ARG A 200 2.37 21.27 3.51
CA ARG A 200 3.68 20.91 2.93
C ARG A 200 3.91 19.43 3.07
N PRO A 201 4.31 18.69 1.99
CA PRO A 201 4.52 17.24 2.05
C PRO A 201 5.49 16.83 3.15
N GLY A 202 5.14 15.79 3.92
CA GLY A 202 5.98 15.22 4.97
C GLY A 202 5.97 15.94 6.31
N THR A 203 5.08 16.92 6.50
CA THR A 203 5.00 17.69 7.76
C THR A 203 3.79 17.32 8.63
N ASP A 204 3.15 16.20 8.34
CA ASP A 204 1.92 15.73 8.97
C ASP A 204 2.05 15.52 10.49
N ALA A 205 3.21 15.01 10.95
CA ALA A 205 3.48 14.85 12.38
C ALA A 205 3.49 16.18 13.10
N ALA A 206 4.09 17.24 12.51
CA ALA A 206 4.12 18.56 13.10
C ALA A 206 2.69 19.13 13.23
N LEU A 207 1.84 18.97 12.20
CA LEU A 207 0.44 19.39 12.28
C LEU A 207 -0.32 18.66 13.39
N ALA A 208 -0.18 17.33 13.48
CA ALA A 208 -0.85 16.54 14.52
C ALA A 208 -0.41 16.96 15.94
N LEU A 209 0.88 17.20 16.15
CA LEU A 209 1.43 17.67 17.42
C LEU A 209 0.97 19.11 17.74
N GLY A 210 0.88 19.99 16.73
CA GLY A 210 0.33 21.33 16.89
C GLY A 210 -1.16 21.34 17.24
N MET A 211 -1.95 20.42 16.64
CA MET A 211 -3.34 20.23 17.05
C MET A 211 -3.43 19.82 18.51
N MET A 212 -2.58 18.89 18.96
CA MET A 212 -2.55 18.48 20.38
C MET A 212 -2.16 19.63 21.31
N HIS A 213 -1.19 20.49 20.90
CA HIS A 213 -0.86 21.70 21.65
C HIS A 213 -2.12 22.52 21.95
N ILE A 214 -2.92 22.81 20.92
CA ILE A 214 -4.14 23.63 21.04
C ILE A 214 -5.20 22.90 21.88
N LEU A 215 -5.41 21.60 21.66
CA LEU A 215 -6.37 20.80 22.42
C LEU A 215 -6.07 20.84 23.93
N TRP A 216 -4.80 20.75 24.33
CA TRP A 216 -4.40 20.84 25.74
C TRP A 216 -4.36 22.29 26.26
N ARG A 217 -3.93 23.26 25.47
CA ARG A 217 -3.91 24.67 25.85
C ARG A 217 -5.31 25.18 26.19
N ASP A 218 -6.29 24.77 25.38
CA ASP A 218 -7.66 25.32 25.43
C ASP A 218 -8.67 24.40 26.17
N GLY A 219 -8.16 23.31 26.83
CA GLY A 219 -8.98 22.44 27.65
C GLY A 219 -9.98 21.57 26.89
N LEU A 220 -9.66 21.19 25.64
CA LEU A 220 -10.51 20.38 24.78
C LEU A 220 -10.20 18.86 24.87
N GLN A 221 -9.27 18.47 25.73
CA GLN A 221 -8.92 17.07 25.95
C GLN A 221 -9.97 16.34 26.83
N ASP A 222 -10.06 15.01 26.70
CA ASP A 222 -10.82 14.13 27.58
C ASP A 222 -9.90 13.58 28.69
N ASP A 223 -9.81 14.28 29.83
CA ASP A 223 -8.94 13.89 30.95
C ASP A 223 -9.32 12.52 31.53
N ASP A 224 -10.60 12.16 31.57
CA ASP A 224 -11.04 10.86 32.06
C ASP A 224 -10.52 9.73 31.14
N TYR A 225 -10.63 9.91 29.83
CA TYR A 225 -10.11 8.92 28.88
C TYR A 225 -8.58 8.79 28.95
N LEU A 226 -7.88 9.93 29.00
CA LEU A 226 -6.42 9.97 29.10
C LEU A 226 -5.93 9.27 30.38
N ASN A 227 -6.53 9.57 31.52
CA ASN A 227 -6.13 8.99 32.80
C ASN A 227 -6.39 7.48 32.89
N ARG A 228 -7.52 7.02 32.37
CA ARG A 228 -7.89 5.60 32.45
C ARG A 228 -7.16 4.74 31.44
N TYR A 229 -7.08 5.19 30.19
CA TYR A 229 -6.76 4.33 29.07
C TYR A 229 -5.49 4.70 28.30
N CYS A 230 -4.79 5.76 28.70
CA CYS A 230 -3.55 6.18 28.04
C CYS A 230 -2.33 6.05 28.95
N LEU A 231 -1.17 5.86 28.34
CA LEU A 231 0.14 5.88 29.00
C LEU A 231 0.96 7.04 28.46
N GLY A 232 1.48 7.91 29.34
CA GLY A 232 2.38 8.99 28.96
C GLY A 232 1.70 10.26 28.46
N ALA A 233 0.45 10.51 28.86
CA ALA A 233 -0.29 11.71 28.48
C ALA A 233 0.41 12.99 28.98
N ASP A 234 0.91 13.01 30.21
CA ASP A 234 1.61 14.17 30.79
C ASP A 234 2.92 14.48 30.06
N GLN A 235 3.69 13.43 29.73
CA GLN A 235 4.95 13.58 29.00
C GLN A 235 4.72 14.17 27.60
N LEU A 236 3.70 13.67 26.88
CA LEU A 236 3.35 14.18 25.57
C LEU A 236 2.81 15.62 25.66
N ARG A 237 1.92 15.90 26.63
CA ARG A 237 1.41 17.25 26.91
C ARG A 237 2.53 18.26 27.13
N GLN A 238 3.49 17.94 28.01
CA GLN A 238 4.64 18.81 28.32
C GLN A 238 5.46 19.10 27.06
N ARG A 239 5.72 18.08 26.23
CA ARG A 239 6.47 18.24 24.98
C ARG A 239 5.74 19.15 23.99
N VAL A 240 4.47 18.85 23.69
CA VAL A 240 3.75 19.62 22.66
C VAL A 240 3.51 21.06 23.06
N LEU A 241 3.24 21.34 24.35
CA LEU A 241 3.10 22.69 24.86
C LEU A 241 4.40 23.51 24.78
N ARG A 242 5.54 22.86 24.90
CA ARG A 242 6.86 23.50 24.81
C ARG A 242 7.31 23.73 23.36
N GLU A 243 7.07 22.76 22.45
CA GLU A 243 7.79 22.66 21.17
C GLU A 243 6.88 22.93 19.95
N HIS A 244 5.54 22.81 20.09
CA HIS A 244 4.65 22.79 18.94
C HIS A 244 3.58 23.89 19.02
N ALA A 245 3.99 25.12 19.35
CA ALA A 245 3.12 26.29 19.29
C ALA A 245 2.61 26.53 17.86
N PRO A 246 1.38 27.06 17.67
CA PRO A 246 0.77 27.23 16.34
C PRO A 246 1.66 27.93 15.31
N ASP A 247 2.38 28.99 15.70
CA ASP A 247 3.28 29.72 14.81
C ASP A 247 4.49 28.87 14.36
N THR A 248 5.05 28.06 15.28
CA THR A 248 6.13 27.12 14.96
C THR A 248 5.64 26.08 13.95
N VAL A 249 4.46 25.52 14.21
CA VAL A 249 3.86 24.51 13.31
C VAL A 249 3.48 25.13 11.97
N ALA A 250 3.00 26.38 11.94
CA ALA A 250 2.71 27.10 10.70
C ALA A 250 3.98 27.26 9.83
N SER A 251 5.11 27.59 10.43
CA SER A 251 6.38 27.71 9.71
C SER A 251 6.85 26.39 9.08
N ILE A 252 6.60 25.26 9.76
CA ILE A 252 6.94 23.91 9.29
C ILE A 252 5.97 23.46 8.20
N THR A 253 4.67 23.57 8.45
CA THR A 253 3.62 22.98 7.58
C THR A 253 3.21 23.86 6.42
N GLY A 254 3.50 25.15 6.52
CA GLY A 254 3.00 26.18 5.60
C GLY A 254 1.48 26.39 5.67
N ILE A 255 0.84 25.94 6.75
CA ILE A 255 -0.58 26.19 7.06
C ILE A 255 -0.64 27.43 7.99
N PRO A 256 -1.49 28.41 7.74
CA PRO A 256 -1.64 29.56 8.66
C PRO A 256 -1.98 29.10 10.09
N ALA A 257 -1.38 29.73 11.11
CA ALA A 257 -1.63 29.38 12.51
C ALA A 257 -3.12 29.43 12.87
N ALA A 258 -3.86 30.41 12.37
CA ALA A 258 -5.30 30.51 12.56
C ALA A 258 -6.09 29.31 11.99
N ASP A 259 -5.63 28.73 10.88
CA ASP A 259 -6.24 27.53 10.30
C ASP A 259 -5.92 26.28 11.13
N ILE A 260 -4.72 26.19 11.72
CA ILE A 260 -4.34 25.12 12.63
C ILE A 260 -5.20 25.19 13.90
N GLU A 261 -5.37 26.39 14.47
CA GLU A 261 -6.25 26.62 15.63
C GLU A 261 -7.69 26.25 15.33
N ARG A 262 -8.23 26.71 14.23
CA ARG A 262 -9.58 26.36 13.79
C ARG A 262 -9.77 24.86 13.61
N LEU A 263 -8.82 24.17 12.95
CA LEU A 263 -8.88 22.73 12.74
C LEU A 263 -8.91 21.97 14.07
N ALA A 264 -8.06 22.35 15.03
CA ALA A 264 -7.99 21.72 16.34
C ALA A 264 -9.27 21.95 17.15
N HIS A 265 -9.79 23.19 17.17
CA HIS A 265 -11.03 23.53 17.86
C HIS A 265 -12.25 22.79 17.28
N GLU A 266 -12.41 22.78 15.95
CA GLU A 266 -13.52 22.08 15.31
C GLU A 266 -13.43 20.56 15.60
N TYR A 267 -12.22 19.96 15.52
CA TYR A 267 -12.00 18.55 15.81
C TYR A 267 -12.29 18.19 17.28
N GLY A 268 -11.86 19.03 18.21
CA GLY A 268 -12.05 18.80 19.67
C GLY A 268 -13.47 19.05 20.18
N SER A 269 -14.26 19.87 19.47
CA SER A 269 -15.57 20.35 19.95
C SER A 269 -16.77 19.63 19.34
N VAL A 270 -16.61 18.82 18.30
CA VAL A 270 -17.72 18.26 17.50
C VAL A 270 -17.69 16.71 17.49
N PRO A 271 -18.00 16.04 18.63
CA PRO A 271 -18.07 14.57 18.66
C PRO A 271 -19.36 14.05 17.99
N PRO A 272 -19.32 12.79 17.42
CA PRO A 272 -18.15 11.99 17.15
C PRO A 272 -17.27 12.56 16.04
N ALA A 273 -15.95 12.62 16.29
CA ALA A 273 -14.97 13.03 15.30
C ALA A 273 -14.11 11.84 14.86
N CYS A 274 -13.82 11.73 13.58
CA CYS A 274 -12.96 10.67 13.07
C CYS A 274 -11.92 11.17 12.07
N ILE A 275 -10.85 10.40 11.93
CA ILE A 275 -9.75 10.64 11.00
C ILE A 275 -9.63 9.46 10.06
N ARG A 276 -9.87 9.66 8.77
CA ARG A 276 -9.52 8.73 7.71
C ARG A 276 -8.09 9.00 7.27
N VAL A 277 -7.15 8.18 7.75
CA VAL A 277 -5.73 8.22 7.37
C VAL A 277 -5.50 7.32 6.17
N ASN A 278 -4.64 7.72 5.23
CA ASN A 278 -4.28 6.84 4.12
C ASN A 278 -2.77 6.85 3.86
N TYR A 279 -2.36 6.12 2.84
CA TYR A 279 -0.95 5.78 2.60
C TYR A 279 -0.12 6.91 1.96
N GLY A 280 -0.71 8.02 1.53
CA GLY A 280 0.00 9.15 0.95
C GLY A 280 0.99 9.77 1.93
N LEU A 281 0.53 10.12 3.11
CA LEU A 281 1.32 10.82 4.13
C LEU A 281 2.46 9.99 4.76
N GLN A 282 2.44 8.67 4.61
CA GLN A 282 3.49 7.82 5.17
C GLN A 282 4.66 7.54 4.20
N ARG A 283 4.70 8.19 3.03
CA ARG A 283 5.75 8.02 2.02
C ARG A 283 6.88 9.02 2.15
N HIS A 284 7.10 9.45 3.36
CA HIS A 284 8.18 10.34 3.79
C HIS A 284 9.02 9.66 4.87
N TYR A 285 10.24 10.14 5.10
CA TYR A 285 11.10 9.60 6.15
C TYR A 285 10.34 9.51 7.48
N GLY A 286 9.79 10.60 7.96
CA GLY A 286 8.99 10.65 9.19
C GLY A 286 7.58 10.05 9.08
N GLY A 287 7.29 9.22 8.06
CA GLY A 287 5.94 8.74 7.76
C GLY A 287 5.33 7.83 8.81
N GLY A 288 6.16 7.01 9.47
CA GLY A 288 5.71 6.17 10.57
C GLY A 288 5.32 6.98 11.80
N MET A 289 6.16 7.96 12.18
CA MET A 289 5.87 8.90 13.27
C MET A 289 4.69 9.82 12.96
N ALA A 290 4.47 10.18 11.69
CA ALA A 290 3.30 10.96 11.30
C ALA A 290 2.00 10.21 11.59
N VAL A 291 1.90 8.95 11.19
CA VAL A 291 0.72 8.12 11.52
C VAL A 291 0.62 7.89 13.02
N ARG A 292 1.74 7.69 13.72
CA ARG A 292 1.76 7.58 15.18
C ARG A 292 1.19 8.82 15.86
N ALA A 293 1.64 10.01 15.47
CA ALA A 293 1.11 11.28 16.00
C ALA A 293 -0.38 11.44 15.73
N ILE A 294 -0.83 11.15 14.49
CA ILE A 294 -2.24 11.24 14.11
C ILE A 294 -3.09 10.25 14.92
N THR A 295 -2.61 9.04 15.20
CA THR A 295 -3.36 8.04 15.99
C THR A 295 -3.43 8.35 17.47
N CYS A 296 -2.61 9.29 17.99
CA CYS A 296 -2.76 9.85 19.34
C CYS A 296 -3.94 10.83 19.45
N LEU A 297 -4.29 11.56 18.41
CA LEU A 297 -5.34 12.59 18.43
C LEU A 297 -6.70 12.08 18.94
N PRO A 298 -7.22 10.92 18.47
CA PRO A 298 -8.48 10.39 18.99
C PRO A 298 -8.46 10.06 20.47
N ALA A 299 -7.30 9.67 21.03
CA ALA A 299 -7.17 9.41 22.44
C ALA A 299 -7.18 10.73 23.25
N VAL A 300 -6.59 11.81 22.74
CA VAL A 300 -6.57 13.11 23.40
C VAL A 300 -7.98 13.66 23.64
N ILE A 301 -8.87 13.53 22.66
CA ILE A 301 -10.26 14.03 22.76
C ILE A 301 -11.29 12.96 23.13
N GLY A 302 -10.86 11.74 23.50
CA GLY A 302 -11.76 10.63 23.82
C GLY A 302 -12.64 10.15 22.65
N ALA A 303 -12.25 10.42 21.40
CA ALA A 303 -13.07 10.08 20.22
C ALA A 303 -13.34 8.58 20.09
N TRP A 304 -12.46 7.72 20.62
CA TRP A 304 -12.63 6.27 20.63
C TRP A 304 -13.85 5.77 21.42
N ARG A 305 -14.46 6.62 22.27
CA ARG A 305 -15.69 6.28 23.02
C ARG A 305 -16.90 6.06 22.11
N HIS A 306 -16.86 6.55 20.90
CA HIS A 306 -18.03 6.67 20.01
C HIS A 306 -17.90 5.76 18.79
N ALA A 307 -18.99 5.09 18.43
CA ALA A 307 -19.10 4.49 17.10
C ALA A 307 -18.94 5.57 16.02
N GLY A 308 -18.08 5.30 15.03
CA GLY A 308 -17.72 6.30 14.00
C GLY A 308 -16.73 7.36 14.45
N GLY A 309 -16.22 7.30 15.71
CA GLY A 309 -15.10 8.10 16.21
C GLY A 309 -13.77 7.34 16.13
N GLY A 310 -12.65 8.09 16.22
CA GLY A 310 -11.32 7.46 16.21
C GLY A 310 -10.56 7.66 14.92
N ALA A 311 -9.63 6.76 14.59
CA ALA A 311 -8.85 6.78 13.36
C ALA A 311 -9.01 5.48 12.56
N LEU A 312 -8.94 5.59 11.23
CA LEU A 312 -9.03 4.46 10.31
C LEU A 312 -7.92 4.56 9.26
N LEU A 313 -6.88 3.72 9.40
CA LEU A 313 -5.90 3.48 8.34
C LEU A 313 -6.32 2.29 7.47
N SER A 314 -6.64 1.15 8.09
CA SER A 314 -6.97 -0.09 7.40
C SER A 314 -7.76 -1.03 8.30
N THR A 315 -8.65 -1.84 7.71
CA THR A 315 -9.34 -2.93 8.42
C THR A 315 -8.63 -4.28 8.32
N SER A 316 -7.48 -4.36 7.65
CA SER A 316 -6.84 -5.64 7.31
C SER A 316 -6.48 -6.52 8.51
N LYS A 317 -6.15 -5.94 9.66
CA LYS A 317 -5.82 -6.68 10.89
C LYS A 317 -7.05 -7.19 11.67
N LEU A 318 -8.24 -6.79 11.25
CA LEU A 318 -9.50 -7.28 11.83
C LEU A 318 -9.89 -8.68 11.31
N TYR A 319 -9.21 -9.17 10.27
CA TYR A 319 -9.40 -10.50 9.71
C TYR A 319 -8.39 -11.48 10.29
N PRO A 320 -8.79 -12.38 11.19
CA PRO A 320 -7.86 -13.30 11.85
C PRO A 320 -7.59 -14.55 10.99
N PHE A 321 -7.19 -14.37 9.74
CA PHE A 321 -6.75 -15.49 8.92
C PHE A 321 -5.57 -16.21 9.56
N ASN A 322 -5.59 -17.54 9.53
CA ASN A 322 -4.50 -18.37 10.04
C ASN A 322 -3.32 -18.40 9.03
N SER A 323 -2.60 -17.27 8.97
CA SER A 323 -1.43 -17.15 8.08
C SER A 323 -0.30 -18.11 8.46
N THR A 324 -0.17 -18.48 9.73
CA THR A 324 0.83 -19.47 10.18
C THR A 324 0.59 -20.85 9.53
N ALA A 325 -0.66 -21.30 9.49
CA ALA A 325 -1.00 -22.53 8.80
C ALA A 325 -0.75 -22.43 7.29
N LEU A 326 -1.09 -21.29 6.67
CA LEU A 326 -0.89 -21.09 5.23
C LEU A 326 0.57 -20.98 4.84
N GLU A 327 1.35 -20.15 5.53
CA GLU A 327 2.69 -19.75 5.12
C GLU A 327 3.77 -20.68 5.64
N ARG A 328 3.52 -21.47 6.70
CA ARG A 328 4.45 -22.43 7.35
C ARG A 328 5.82 -21.78 7.65
N PRO A 329 5.87 -20.78 8.56
CA PRO A 329 7.14 -20.15 8.96
C PRO A 329 8.10 -21.09 9.68
N ASP A 330 7.61 -22.22 10.18
CA ASP A 330 8.41 -23.32 10.77
C ASP A 330 9.39 -23.97 9.76
N LEU A 331 9.15 -23.79 8.46
CA LEU A 331 10.02 -24.28 7.38
C LEU A 331 11.21 -23.35 7.11
N ILE A 332 11.26 -22.17 7.70
CA ILE A 332 12.34 -21.20 7.48
C ILE A 332 13.61 -21.67 8.19
N PRO A 333 14.73 -21.91 7.49
CA PRO A 333 15.98 -22.25 8.14
C PRO A 333 16.47 -21.13 9.06
N PRO A 334 17.06 -21.44 10.22
CA PRO A 334 17.67 -20.44 11.08
C PRO A 334 18.71 -19.61 10.35
N GLY A 335 18.74 -18.30 10.61
CA GLY A 335 19.68 -17.36 9.99
C GLY A 335 19.36 -16.98 8.54
N THR A 336 18.17 -17.31 8.03
CA THR A 336 17.74 -16.88 6.71
C THR A 336 17.62 -15.34 6.66
N ARG A 337 18.32 -14.73 5.68
CA ARG A 337 18.28 -13.27 5.51
C ARG A 337 16.92 -12.79 5.02
N THR A 338 16.59 -11.57 5.37
CA THR A 338 15.42 -10.85 4.84
C THR A 338 15.90 -9.66 4.01
N VAL A 339 15.36 -9.53 2.80
CA VAL A 339 15.63 -8.40 1.90
C VAL A 339 14.41 -7.49 1.91
N ASN A 340 14.62 -6.20 2.22
CA ASN A 340 13.55 -5.20 2.12
C ASN A 340 13.26 -4.94 0.63
N MET A 341 12.00 -5.07 0.22
CA MET A 341 11.62 -4.97 -1.18
C MET A 341 11.86 -3.57 -1.79
N VAL A 342 11.94 -2.52 -0.97
CA VAL A 342 12.26 -1.15 -1.40
C VAL A 342 13.72 -1.05 -1.85
N GLN A 343 14.59 -1.87 -1.27
CA GLN A 343 16.03 -1.93 -1.55
C GLN A 343 16.38 -2.98 -2.62
N LEU A 344 15.49 -3.21 -3.59
CA LEU A 344 15.76 -4.15 -4.68
C LEU A 344 16.98 -3.73 -5.51
N ALA A 345 17.19 -2.43 -5.72
CA ALA A 345 18.35 -1.91 -6.44
C ALA A 345 19.67 -2.34 -5.78
N GLU A 346 19.76 -2.16 -4.47
CA GLU A 346 20.93 -2.55 -3.64
C GLU A 346 21.10 -4.08 -3.61
N ALA A 347 19.98 -4.82 -3.49
CA ALA A 347 20.01 -6.29 -3.50
C ALA A 347 20.58 -6.83 -4.82
N LEU A 348 20.14 -6.28 -5.94
CA LEU A 348 20.62 -6.65 -7.27
C LEU A 348 22.06 -6.18 -7.52
N ALA A 349 22.48 -5.06 -6.97
CA ALA A 349 23.84 -4.57 -7.04
C ALA A 349 24.83 -5.34 -6.12
N GLY A 350 24.32 -6.17 -5.19
CA GLY A 350 25.15 -6.90 -4.23
C GLY A 350 25.64 -6.04 -3.07
N GLU A 351 24.97 -4.95 -2.76
CA GLU A 351 25.34 -4.00 -1.70
C GLU A 351 24.72 -4.37 -0.34
N LEU A 352 23.77 -5.31 -0.31
CA LEU A 352 23.19 -5.79 0.94
C LEU A 352 23.96 -6.97 1.52
N PRO A 353 23.94 -7.17 2.86
CA PRO A 353 24.56 -8.32 3.49
C PRO A 353 24.04 -9.66 2.98
N GLY A 354 24.92 -10.67 2.92
CA GLY A 354 24.61 -12.02 2.48
C GLY A 354 25.04 -12.31 1.04
N PRO A 355 24.63 -13.45 0.45
CA PRO A 355 25.05 -13.84 -0.88
C PRO A 355 24.48 -12.91 -1.96
N PRO A 356 25.15 -12.75 -3.12
CA PRO A 356 24.60 -11.99 -4.24
C PRO A 356 23.32 -12.66 -4.76
N VAL A 357 22.36 -11.86 -5.24
CA VAL A 357 21.15 -12.39 -5.89
C VAL A 357 21.54 -12.99 -7.23
N ARG A 358 21.31 -14.31 -7.39
CA ARG A 358 21.56 -15.11 -8.61
C ARG A 358 20.28 -15.50 -9.31
N ALA A 359 19.17 -15.60 -8.58
CA ALA A 359 17.85 -15.78 -9.16
C ALA A 359 16.84 -14.83 -8.54
N LEU A 360 15.95 -14.31 -9.37
CA LEU A 360 14.81 -13.46 -8.99
C LEU A 360 13.53 -14.10 -9.51
N TYR A 361 12.60 -14.47 -8.62
CA TYR A 361 11.28 -14.98 -9.00
C TYR A 361 10.20 -13.95 -8.69
N VAL A 362 9.68 -13.31 -9.73
CA VAL A 362 8.68 -12.22 -9.62
C VAL A 362 7.29 -12.74 -9.91
N TYR A 363 6.35 -12.46 -9.01
CA TYR A 363 4.93 -12.77 -9.20
C TYR A 363 4.07 -11.73 -8.46
N ASN A 364 2.86 -11.46 -8.94
CA ASN A 364 1.99 -10.43 -8.35
C ASN A 364 2.67 -9.04 -8.22
N ALA A 365 3.66 -8.73 -9.02
CA ALA A 365 4.44 -7.49 -8.93
C ALA A 365 5.09 -7.11 -10.27
N ASN A 366 5.36 -5.80 -10.44
CA ASN A 366 6.10 -5.25 -11.60
C ASN A 366 7.20 -4.30 -11.10
N PRO A 367 8.29 -4.84 -10.45
CA PRO A 367 9.32 -4.02 -9.82
C PRO A 367 10.04 -3.07 -10.77
N ALA A 368 10.23 -3.40 -12.05
CA ALA A 368 10.84 -2.51 -13.03
C ALA A 368 10.08 -1.17 -13.20
N ALA A 369 8.76 -1.17 -12.96
CA ALA A 369 7.96 0.05 -13.00
C ALA A 369 7.75 0.68 -11.60
N VAL A 370 7.59 -0.15 -10.54
CA VAL A 370 7.07 0.35 -9.25
C VAL A 370 8.14 0.57 -8.17
N CYS A 371 9.34 0.00 -8.31
CA CYS A 371 10.40 0.23 -7.34
C CYS A 371 11.01 1.63 -7.47
N PRO A 372 11.44 2.23 -6.34
CA PRO A 372 12.22 3.46 -6.39
C PRO A 372 13.61 3.18 -6.99
N ASP A 373 14.34 4.25 -7.31
CA ASP A 373 15.66 4.15 -7.95
C ASP A 373 15.64 3.27 -9.21
N GLN A 374 14.67 3.57 -10.08
CA GLN A 374 14.32 2.73 -11.23
C GLN A 374 15.53 2.43 -12.13
N ALA A 375 16.41 3.40 -12.34
CA ALA A 375 17.58 3.22 -13.19
C ALA A 375 18.50 2.10 -12.68
N ARG A 376 18.76 2.03 -11.38
CA ARG A 376 19.56 0.97 -10.76
C ARG A 376 18.85 -0.37 -10.74
N VAL A 377 17.53 -0.39 -10.55
CA VAL A 377 16.72 -1.62 -10.66
C VAL A 377 16.82 -2.19 -12.07
N LEU A 378 16.64 -1.38 -13.11
CA LEU A 378 16.75 -1.80 -14.51
C LEU A 378 18.17 -2.31 -14.84
N ASN A 379 19.21 -1.64 -14.34
CA ASN A 379 20.58 -2.10 -14.50
C ASN A 379 20.82 -3.47 -13.83
N GLY A 380 20.25 -3.66 -12.64
CA GLY A 380 20.31 -4.94 -11.95
C GLY A 380 19.61 -6.07 -12.72
N LEU A 381 18.43 -5.80 -13.30
CA LEU A 381 17.66 -6.76 -14.10
C LEU A 381 18.34 -7.13 -15.43
N ARG A 382 19.17 -6.24 -16.02
CA ARG A 382 19.93 -6.51 -17.24
C ARG A 382 21.09 -7.47 -17.08
N ARG A 383 21.45 -7.83 -15.84
CA ARG A 383 22.61 -8.70 -15.59
C ARG A 383 22.39 -10.09 -16.20
N GLU A 384 23.29 -10.52 -17.05
CA GLU A 384 23.26 -11.85 -17.70
C GLU A 384 23.41 -13.01 -16.68
N ASN A 385 24.07 -12.78 -15.56
CA ASN A 385 24.25 -13.76 -14.48
C ASN A 385 23.12 -13.77 -13.44
N LEU A 386 22.04 -13.04 -13.69
CA LEU A 386 20.80 -13.06 -12.91
C LEU A 386 19.76 -13.89 -13.66
N PHE A 387 19.36 -15.03 -13.11
CA PHE A 387 18.24 -15.80 -13.64
C PHE A 387 16.92 -15.21 -13.16
N THR A 388 16.09 -14.68 -14.07
CA THR A 388 14.83 -14.01 -13.73
C THR A 388 13.64 -14.80 -14.26
N VAL A 389 12.71 -15.14 -13.37
CA VAL A 389 11.41 -15.73 -13.72
C VAL A 389 10.32 -14.74 -13.40
N VAL A 390 9.38 -14.50 -14.32
CA VAL A 390 8.22 -13.64 -14.09
C VAL A 390 6.94 -14.42 -14.35
N HIS A 391 6.05 -14.48 -13.35
CA HIS A 391 4.73 -15.09 -13.47
C HIS A 391 3.68 -13.97 -13.42
N ASP A 392 3.16 -13.57 -14.58
CA ASP A 392 2.25 -12.44 -14.73
C ASP A 392 1.18 -12.73 -15.81
N GLN A 393 0.18 -11.89 -15.85
CA GLN A 393 -0.90 -11.93 -16.86
C GLN A 393 -0.50 -11.27 -18.19
N PHE A 394 0.51 -10.42 -18.17
CA PHE A 394 0.97 -9.62 -19.29
C PHE A 394 2.50 -9.55 -19.32
N GLN A 395 3.01 -9.23 -20.49
CA GLN A 395 4.42 -8.87 -20.64
C GLN A 395 4.63 -7.44 -20.12
N THR A 396 4.84 -7.35 -18.79
CA THR A 396 5.11 -6.10 -18.06
C THR A 396 6.54 -5.62 -18.31
N ASP A 397 6.87 -4.40 -17.81
CA ASP A 397 8.26 -3.90 -17.88
C ASP A 397 9.26 -4.86 -17.23
N THR A 398 8.86 -5.54 -16.15
CA THR A 398 9.72 -6.55 -15.52
C THR A 398 9.85 -7.81 -16.36
N ALA A 399 8.78 -8.23 -17.01
CA ALA A 399 8.79 -9.41 -17.87
C ALA A 399 9.76 -9.27 -19.05
N ASP A 400 9.99 -8.05 -19.56
CA ASP A 400 10.95 -7.81 -20.65
C ASP A 400 12.39 -8.19 -20.29
N TYR A 401 12.71 -8.28 -18.98
CA TYR A 401 14.03 -8.70 -18.46
C TYR A 401 14.09 -10.16 -18.01
N ALA A 402 12.99 -10.91 -18.12
CA ALA A 402 12.92 -12.28 -17.65
C ALA A 402 13.62 -13.26 -18.58
N ASP A 403 14.21 -14.31 -18.01
CA ASP A 403 14.68 -15.51 -18.77
C ASP A 403 13.50 -16.41 -19.10
N ILE A 404 12.54 -16.53 -18.18
CA ILE A 404 11.30 -17.29 -18.35
C ILE A 404 10.10 -16.44 -17.91
N VAL A 405 9.08 -16.36 -18.77
CA VAL A 405 7.80 -15.75 -18.43
C VAL A 405 6.72 -16.84 -18.38
N LEU A 406 5.96 -16.88 -17.30
CA LEU A 406 4.87 -17.83 -17.07
C LEU A 406 3.51 -17.11 -17.13
N PRO A 407 2.49 -17.67 -17.81
CA PRO A 407 1.17 -17.07 -17.92
C PRO A 407 0.35 -17.26 -16.64
N ALA A 408 -0.07 -16.19 -15.98
CA ALA A 408 -0.86 -16.21 -14.77
C ALA A 408 -2.38 -16.08 -15.04
N THR A 409 -3.19 -16.71 -14.19
CA THR A 409 -4.64 -16.54 -14.16
C THR A 409 -5.05 -15.18 -13.62
N THR A 410 -6.23 -14.71 -14.01
CA THR A 410 -6.94 -13.61 -13.33
C THR A 410 -7.80 -14.16 -12.20
N GLN A 411 -8.33 -13.28 -11.34
CA GLN A 411 -9.25 -13.71 -10.27
C GLN A 411 -10.57 -14.32 -10.76
N LEU A 412 -10.94 -14.18 -12.02
CA LEU A 412 -12.11 -14.88 -12.58
C LEU A 412 -11.81 -16.34 -12.94
N GLU A 413 -10.55 -16.73 -12.92
CA GLU A 413 -10.03 -18.01 -13.41
C GLU A 413 -9.48 -18.91 -12.30
N HIS A 414 -9.44 -18.46 -11.02
CA HIS A 414 -8.94 -19.26 -9.90
C HIS A 414 -9.77 -19.05 -8.64
N PHE A 415 -9.67 -20.02 -7.74
CA PHE A 415 -10.27 -19.97 -6.41
C PHE A 415 -9.40 -19.16 -5.44
N ASP A 416 -10.03 -18.37 -4.57
CA ASP A 416 -9.36 -17.65 -3.49
C ASP A 416 -10.33 -17.24 -2.37
N ILE A 417 -9.81 -16.74 -1.23
CA ILE A 417 -10.58 -16.10 -0.17
C ILE A 417 -10.05 -14.71 0.12
N HIS A 418 -10.94 -13.79 0.46
CA HIS A 418 -10.61 -12.38 0.61
C HIS A 418 -11.12 -11.80 1.92
N GLY A 419 -10.24 -11.05 2.60
CA GLY A 419 -10.63 -9.97 3.51
C GLY A 419 -10.60 -8.64 2.78
N SER A 420 -10.57 -7.55 3.54
CA SER A 420 -10.49 -6.19 2.99
C SER A 420 -9.67 -5.28 3.89
N TYR A 421 -9.22 -4.17 3.35
CA TYR A 421 -8.69 -3.05 4.14
C TYR A 421 -9.61 -1.82 4.10
N GLY A 422 -10.88 -2.00 3.69
CA GLY A 422 -11.86 -0.94 3.59
C GLY A 422 -13.28 -1.30 4.02
N HIS A 423 -13.54 -2.57 4.39
CA HIS A 423 -14.82 -3.04 4.95
C HIS A 423 -14.60 -4.25 5.87
N LEU A 424 -15.65 -4.81 6.44
CA LEU A 424 -15.61 -5.88 7.45
C LEU A 424 -16.24 -7.20 6.97
N TYR A 425 -16.26 -7.45 5.66
CA TYR A 425 -16.84 -8.67 5.09
C TYR A 425 -15.73 -9.58 4.56
N VAL A 426 -15.75 -10.84 4.97
CA VAL A 426 -14.98 -11.92 4.37
C VAL A 426 -15.78 -12.59 3.26
N GLN A 427 -15.13 -13.02 2.20
CA GLN A 427 -15.79 -13.62 1.05
C GLN A 427 -14.90 -14.64 0.35
N VAL A 428 -15.55 -15.58 -0.32
CA VAL A 428 -14.90 -16.52 -1.24
C VAL A 428 -14.93 -15.94 -2.66
N ASN A 429 -13.92 -16.25 -3.43
CA ASN A 429 -13.83 -16.01 -4.86
C ASN A 429 -13.84 -17.36 -5.58
N GLU A 430 -15.01 -17.73 -6.14
CA GLU A 430 -15.11 -18.90 -7.00
C GLU A 430 -14.68 -18.55 -8.44
N PRO A 431 -13.98 -19.42 -9.16
CA PRO A 431 -13.68 -19.19 -10.56
C PRO A 431 -14.97 -19.14 -11.39
N ALA A 432 -15.15 -18.06 -12.13
CA ALA A 432 -16.32 -17.90 -13.02
C ALA A 432 -16.08 -18.55 -14.39
N ILE A 433 -14.85 -18.68 -14.82
CA ILE A 433 -14.44 -19.24 -16.11
C ILE A 433 -13.19 -20.12 -15.93
N ALA A 434 -12.96 -21.01 -16.88
CA ALA A 434 -11.71 -21.76 -16.96
C ALA A 434 -10.50 -20.83 -17.25
N PRO A 435 -9.29 -21.20 -16.84
CA PRO A 435 -8.09 -20.49 -17.18
C PRO A 435 -7.93 -20.27 -18.70
N LEU A 436 -7.52 -19.05 -19.10
CA LEU A 436 -7.32 -18.74 -20.50
C LEU A 436 -6.10 -19.50 -21.05
N ALA A 437 -6.31 -20.32 -22.07
CA ALA A 437 -5.28 -21.12 -22.70
C ALA A 437 -4.50 -21.99 -21.67
N GLU A 438 -3.20 -21.77 -21.52
CA GLU A 438 -2.33 -22.53 -20.61
C GLU A 438 -2.03 -21.76 -19.31
N ALA A 439 -2.74 -20.66 -19.00
CA ALA A 439 -2.51 -19.90 -17.77
C ALA A 439 -2.75 -20.76 -16.51
N LYS A 440 -1.91 -20.57 -15.50
CA LYS A 440 -1.99 -21.30 -14.23
C LYS A 440 -2.05 -20.32 -13.05
N SER A 441 -2.70 -20.75 -11.98
CA SER A 441 -2.69 -20.04 -10.71
C SER A 441 -1.29 -20.08 -10.06
N ASN A 442 -1.03 -19.19 -9.12
CA ASN A 442 0.24 -19.25 -8.36
C ASN A 442 0.39 -20.59 -7.66
N ASN A 443 -0.65 -21.07 -6.99
CA ASN A 443 -0.62 -22.35 -6.29
C ASN A 443 -0.30 -23.52 -7.22
N ASP A 444 -0.89 -23.56 -8.43
CA ASP A 444 -0.60 -24.62 -9.40
C ASP A 444 0.87 -24.61 -9.83
N VAL A 445 1.43 -23.42 -10.07
CA VAL A 445 2.85 -23.31 -10.44
C VAL A 445 3.75 -23.76 -9.30
N PHE A 446 3.47 -23.39 -8.06
CA PHE A 446 4.28 -23.81 -6.92
C PHE A 446 4.13 -25.31 -6.63
N ARG A 447 2.96 -25.93 -6.86
CA ARG A 447 2.79 -27.39 -6.84
C ARG A 447 3.68 -28.07 -7.88
N LEU A 448 3.69 -27.56 -9.12
CA LEU A 448 4.54 -28.12 -10.19
C LEU A 448 6.02 -28.01 -9.86
N LEU A 449 6.48 -26.88 -9.35
CA LEU A 449 7.87 -26.67 -8.95
C LEU A 449 8.25 -27.55 -7.76
N ALA A 450 7.39 -27.67 -6.76
CA ALA A 450 7.62 -28.52 -5.58
C ALA A 450 7.77 -30.01 -5.98
N ARG A 451 6.87 -30.53 -6.82
CA ARG A 451 6.97 -31.89 -7.38
C ARG A 451 8.29 -32.10 -8.13
N LYS A 452 8.67 -31.15 -8.99
CA LYS A 452 9.91 -31.28 -9.79
C LYS A 452 11.16 -31.24 -8.93
N LEU A 453 11.14 -30.51 -7.81
CA LEU A 453 12.23 -30.46 -6.85
C LEU A 453 12.19 -31.60 -5.81
N GLY A 454 11.21 -32.47 -5.87
CA GLY A 454 11.07 -33.60 -4.92
C GLY A 454 10.76 -33.16 -3.49
N MET A 455 10.06 -32.04 -3.33
CA MET A 455 9.60 -31.57 -2.02
C MET A 455 8.46 -32.46 -1.49
N GLU A 456 8.26 -32.43 -0.19
CA GLU A 456 7.29 -33.26 0.54
C GLU A 456 5.86 -33.01 0.05
N PRO A 457 5.13 -34.05 -0.46
CA PRO A 457 3.77 -33.84 -0.99
C PRO A 457 2.78 -33.28 0.02
N GLU A 458 2.90 -33.66 1.29
CA GLU A 458 2.04 -33.15 2.38
C GLU A 458 2.10 -31.65 2.59
N LEU A 459 3.15 -30.99 2.14
CA LEU A 459 3.28 -29.53 2.21
C LEU A 459 2.61 -28.81 1.03
N PHE A 460 2.46 -29.49 -0.14
CA PHE A 460 2.11 -28.79 -1.38
C PHE A 460 0.88 -29.34 -2.10
N GLU A 461 0.44 -30.59 -1.83
CA GLU A 461 -0.65 -31.22 -2.59
C GLU A 461 -2.06 -30.88 -2.07
N ALA A 462 -2.17 -30.15 -0.96
CA ALA A 462 -3.47 -29.70 -0.46
C ALA A 462 -4.23 -28.90 -1.51
N SER A 463 -5.54 -29.13 -1.64
CA SER A 463 -6.40 -28.35 -2.54
C SER A 463 -6.56 -26.91 -2.05
N ASP A 464 -6.94 -26.00 -2.93
CA ASP A 464 -7.19 -24.61 -2.55
C ASP A 464 -8.35 -24.49 -1.56
N GLU A 465 -9.38 -25.35 -1.65
CA GLU A 465 -10.45 -25.43 -0.65
C GLU A 465 -9.93 -25.85 0.73
N HIS A 466 -9.02 -26.83 0.78
CA HIS A 466 -8.41 -27.23 2.04
C HIS A 466 -7.60 -26.08 2.66
N LEU A 467 -6.79 -25.39 1.86
CA LEU A 467 -6.06 -24.19 2.30
C LEU A 467 -7.00 -23.08 2.79
N ALA A 468 -8.14 -22.89 2.13
CA ALA A 468 -9.15 -21.92 2.57
C ALA A 468 -9.76 -22.30 3.91
N ALA A 469 -10.04 -23.59 4.13
CA ALA A 469 -10.53 -24.10 5.41
C ALA A 469 -9.49 -23.89 6.53
N GLU A 470 -8.21 -24.18 6.27
CA GLU A 470 -7.10 -23.87 7.20
C GLU A 470 -7.00 -22.39 7.53
N ALA A 471 -7.14 -21.51 6.52
CA ALA A 471 -7.08 -20.06 6.71
C ALA A 471 -8.20 -19.51 7.58
N LEU A 472 -9.39 -20.10 7.49
CA LEU A 472 -10.58 -19.71 8.28
C LEU A 472 -10.64 -20.38 9.65
N ALA A 473 -9.83 -21.42 9.90
CA ALA A 473 -9.78 -22.10 11.19
C ALA A 473 -9.25 -21.17 12.29
N ALA A 474 -9.72 -21.39 13.52
CA ALA A 474 -9.24 -20.67 14.69
C ALA A 474 -7.73 -20.93 14.89
N GLY A 475 -6.92 -19.89 14.96
CA GLY A 475 -5.45 -19.99 15.11
C GLY A 475 -4.71 -18.75 14.65
N GLY A 476 -5.37 -17.83 13.97
CA GLY A 476 -4.85 -16.49 13.70
C GLY A 476 -4.79 -15.65 14.98
N SER A 477 -3.98 -14.58 15.00
CA SER A 477 -3.79 -13.69 16.13
C SER A 477 -5.13 -13.27 16.77
N ALA A 478 -5.53 -13.94 17.84
CA ALA A 478 -6.79 -13.71 18.55
C ALA A 478 -6.78 -12.42 19.40
N ALA A 479 -5.67 -11.69 19.40
CA ALA A 479 -5.39 -10.64 20.37
C ALA A 479 -6.23 -9.35 20.23
N VAL A 480 -7.00 -9.19 19.16
CA VAL A 480 -7.70 -7.92 18.88
C VAL A 480 -9.16 -7.93 19.31
N PHE A 481 -9.75 -9.11 19.55
CA PHE A 481 -11.18 -9.21 19.86
C PHE A 481 -11.44 -10.06 21.10
N PRO A 482 -12.32 -9.58 22.01
CA PRO A 482 -12.88 -10.48 23.01
C PRO A 482 -13.69 -11.59 22.32
N PRO A 483 -13.84 -12.78 22.94
CA PRO A 483 -14.71 -13.83 22.40
C PRO A 483 -16.14 -13.31 22.14
N PRO A 484 -16.83 -13.79 21.08
CA PRO A 484 -16.40 -14.84 20.15
C PRO A 484 -15.37 -14.35 19.13
N HIS A 485 -14.49 -15.24 18.67
CA HIS A 485 -13.52 -14.97 17.60
C HIS A 485 -14.22 -14.39 16.36
N ALA A 486 -13.60 -13.41 15.67
CA ALA A 486 -14.24 -12.70 14.57
C ALA A 486 -14.69 -13.61 13.41
N PHE A 487 -14.10 -14.80 13.26
CA PHE A 487 -14.50 -15.84 12.30
C PHE A 487 -15.38 -16.95 12.91
N ALA A 488 -15.81 -16.85 14.17
CA ALA A 488 -16.62 -17.90 14.79
C ALA A 488 -17.88 -18.19 13.93
N GLY A 489 -18.05 -19.45 13.54
CA GLY A 489 -19.12 -19.90 12.66
C GLY A 489 -19.04 -19.42 11.21
N ILE A 490 -17.93 -18.80 10.76
CA ILE A 490 -17.68 -18.43 9.37
C ILE A 490 -16.73 -19.49 8.79
N GLY A 491 -17.30 -20.42 8.03
CA GLY A 491 -16.55 -21.45 7.30
C GLY A 491 -16.78 -21.33 5.79
N LEU A 492 -15.99 -22.08 5.02
CA LEU A 492 -16.01 -22.04 3.55
C LEU A 492 -17.41 -22.33 2.99
N GLU A 493 -18.06 -23.39 3.50
CA GLU A 493 -19.40 -23.79 3.03
C GLU A 493 -20.43 -22.68 3.27
N ARG A 494 -20.39 -22.04 4.43
CA ARG A 494 -21.29 -20.93 4.74
C ARG A 494 -21.02 -19.71 3.85
N LEU A 495 -19.76 -19.42 3.53
CA LEU A 495 -19.38 -18.35 2.59
C LEU A 495 -19.90 -18.63 1.17
N ARG A 496 -19.88 -19.90 0.73
CA ARG A 496 -20.44 -20.32 -0.56
C ARG A 496 -21.96 -20.13 -0.62
N GLN A 497 -22.65 -20.48 0.46
CA GLN A 497 -24.11 -20.42 0.51
C GLN A 497 -24.66 -19.00 0.71
N GLN A 498 -24.01 -18.18 1.53
CA GLN A 498 -24.52 -16.87 1.93
C GLN A 498 -23.82 -15.68 1.24
N GLY A 499 -22.70 -15.93 0.52
CA GLY A 499 -21.88 -14.88 -0.06
C GLY A 499 -21.04 -14.14 1.00
N PRO A 500 -20.83 -12.82 0.85
CA PRO A 500 -20.03 -12.04 1.79
C PRO A 500 -20.63 -12.04 3.20
N ILE A 501 -19.84 -12.46 4.19
CA ILE A 501 -20.25 -12.50 5.61
C ILE A 501 -19.47 -11.44 6.39
N ARG A 502 -20.20 -10.61 7.15
CA ARG A 502 -19.58 -9.65 8.05
C ARG A 502 -18.91 -10.36 9.22
N LEU A 503 -17.74 -9.87 9.62
CA LEU A 503 -17.04 -10.34 10.83
C LEU A 503 -17.95 -10.23 12.07
N ASN A 504 -17.81 -11.16 13.01
CA ASN A 504 -18.53 -11.15 14.29
C ASN A 504 -18.02 -10.03 15.19
N LEU A 505 -18.42 -8.81 14.90
CA LEU A 505 -18.14 -7.62 15.70
C LEU A 505 -19.43 -7.11 16.32
N PRO A 506 -19.36 -6.49 17.51
CA PRO A 506 -20.52 -5.86 18.11
C PRO A 506 -21.22 -4.88 17.16
N LYS A 507 -22.53 -4.72 17.32
CA LYS A 507 -23.24 -3.60 16.72
C LYS A 507 -22.69 -2.31 17.33
N ASP A 508 -22.55 -1.27 16.55
CA ASP A 508 -21.97 0.02 17.00
C ASP A 508 -20.54 -0.13 17.56
N TYR A 509 -19.73 -0.94 16.87
CA TYR A 509 -18.36 -1.25 17.24
C TYR A 509 -17.49 -0.01 17.46
N ALA A 510 -17.07 0.20 18.71
CA ALA A 510 -16.12 1.21 19.13
C ALA A 510 -14.94 0.50 19.84
N PRO A 511 -13.84 0.21 19.14
CA PRO A 511 -12.83 -0.77 19.55
C PRO A 511 -12.16 -0.46 20.88
N PHE A 512 -12.05 0.80 21.23
CA PHE A 512 -11.32 1.25 22.42
C PHE A 512 -12.18 2.12 23.35
N ALA A 513 -13.50 2.00 23.29
CA ALA A 513 -14.41 2.80 24.11
C ALA A 513 -14.15 2.65 25.62
N SER A 514 -13.72 1.47 26.05
CA SER A 514 -13.38 1.13 27.44
C SER A 514 -11.93 0.65 27.57
N GLY A 515 -10.99 1.16 26.74
CA GLY A 515 -9.61 0.66 26.70
C GLY A 515 -9.51 -0.61 25.88
N GLY A 516 -8.67 -1.58 26.31
CA GLY A 516 -8.48 -2.84 25.59
C GLY A 516 -7.51 -2.72 24.42
N PHE A 517 -6.55 -1.83 24.51
CA PHE A 517 -5.49 -1.67 23.53
C PHE A 517 -4.57 -2.89 23.51
N GLY A 518 -4.10 -3.28 22.32
CA GLY A 518 -3.22 -4.43 22.13
C GLY A 518 -1.75 -4.15 22.43
N THR A 519 -1.41 -3.03 23.04
CA THR A 519 -0.06 -2.65 23.47
C THR A 519 0.41 -3.49 24.66
N PRO A 520 1.72 -3.56 24.94
CA PRO A 520 2.24 -4.25 26.12
C PRO A 520 1.67 -3.72 27.45
N SER A 521 1.34 -2.43 27.52
CA SER A 521 0.72 -1.81 28.71
C SER A 521 -0.79 -2.04 28.81
N GLY A 522 -1.45 -2.54 27.78
CA GLY A 522 -2.91 -2.60 27.66
C GLY A 522 -3.56 -1.22 27.49
N LYS A 523 -2.78 -0.16 27.30
CA LYS A 523 -3.23 1.24 27.16
C LYS A 523 -2.81 1.82 25.82
N CYS A 524 -3.44 2.91 25.39
CA CYS A 524 -2.94 3.73 24.30
C CYS A 524 -1.57 4.32 24.67
N GLU A 525 -0.50 3.89 23.98
CA GLU A 525 0.86 4.31 24.30
C GLU A 525 1.21 5.65 23.60
N LEU A 526 0.86 6.75 24.26
CA LEU A 526 1.34 8.09 23.89
C LEU A 526 2.84 8.21 24.18
N TYR A 527 3.31 7.52 25.21
CA TYR A 527 4.73 7.23 25.50
C TYR A 527 4.92 5.71 25.31
N SER A 528 5.88 5.30 24.46
CA SER A 528 6.15 3.87 24.24
C SER A 528 7.40 3.41 24.98
N PRO A 529 7.27 2.59 26.02
CA PRO A 529 8.42 1.99 26.69
C PRO A 529 9.26 1.12 25.76
N GLY A 530 8.61 0.45 24.80
CA GLY A 530 9.30 -0.38 23.79
C GLY A 530 10.20 0.42 22.86
N MET A 531 9.87 1.66 22.53
CA MET A 531 10.75 2.55 21.77
C MET A 531 11.90 3.05 22.65
N ALA A 532 11.61 3.48 23.87
CA ALA A 532 12.64 3.90 24.85
C ALA A 532 13.70 2.80 25.06
N ALA A 533 13.28 1.55 25.22
CA ALA A 533 14.19 0.42 25.38
C ALA A 533 15.11 0.17 24.17
N ARG A 534 14.73 0.64 23.00
CA ARG A 534 15.54 0.59 21.77
C ARG A 534 16.37 1.86 21.52
N GLY A 535 16.38 2.79 22.47
CA GLY A 535 17.09 4.08 22.31
C GLY A 535 16.43 5.03 21.31
N LEU A 536 15.16 4.81 20.97
CA LEU A 536 14.37 5.67 20.09
C LEU A 536 13.51 6.62 20.93
N ASP A 537 13.08 7.75 20.33
CA ASP A 537 12.21 8.68 21.04
C ASP A 537 10.89 7.98 21.42
N PRO A 538 10.56 7.90 22.74
CA PRO A 538 9.36 7.23 23.19
C PRO A 538 8.06 7.99 22.89
N LEU A 539 8.12 9.28 22.57
CA LEU A 539 6.98 10.13 22.21
C LEU A 539 6.87 10.30 20.70
N PRO A 540 5.71 10.62 20.15
CA PRO A 540 5.61 11.08 18.77
C PRO A 540 6.47 12.33 18.53
N VAL A 541 7.19 12.34 17.41
CA VAL A 541 8.09 13.43 17.04
C VAL A 541 7.96 13.74 15.55
N TYR A 542 8.15 15.00 15.20
CA TYR A 542 8.33 15.40 13.80
C TYR A 542 9.80 15.26 13.41
N THR A 543 10.02 14.60 12.29
CA THR A 543 11.33 14.54 11.62
C THR A 543 11.15 14.98 10.17
N PRO A 544 11.96 15.92 9.67
CA PRO A 544 11.88 16.36 8.29
C PRO A 544 12.10 15.21 7.30
N PRO A 545 11.54 15.29 6.09
CA PRO A 545 11.87 14.39 4.98
C PRO A 545 13.37 14.31 4.70
N HIS A 546 13.85 13.20 4.13
CA HIS A 546 15.26 13.06 3.73
C HIS A 546 15.70 14.15 2.75
N GLU A 547 14.77 14.58 1.89
CA GLU A 547 14.95 15.64 0.92
C GLU A 547 13.90 16.73 1.18
N ASP A 548 14.10 17.45 2.27
CA ASP A 548 13.24 18.58 2.64
C ASP A 548 13.90 19.90 2.19
N PRO A 549 13.19 20.78 1.49
CA PRO A 549 13.77 22.02 0.96
C PRO A 549 14.25 23.01 2.03
N GLN A 550 13.76 22.88 3.26
CA GLN A 550 14.16 23.77 4.37
C GLN A 550 15.43 23.29 5.07
N THR A 551 15.63 21.99 5.19
CA THR A 551 16.77 21.41 5.91
C THR A 551 17.88 20.94 4.97
N ARG A 552 17.57 20.65 3.70
CA ARG A 552 18.51 20.24 2.66
C ARG A 552 18.72 21.36 1.64
N THR A 553 19.18 22.51 2.10
CA THR A 553 19.45 23.70 1.27
C THR A 553 20.47 23.43 0.17
N ASP A 554 21.38 22.48 0.38
CA ASP A 554 22.35 21.99 -0.61
C ASP A 554 21.65 21.36 -1.83
N LEU A 555 20.62 20.54 -1.61
CA LEU A 555 19.81 19.97 -2.68
C LEU A 555 18.80 20.97 -3.24
N ALA A 556 18.14 21.74 -2.36
CA ALA A 556 17.11 22.69 -2.75
C ALA A 556 17.62 23.82 -3.66
N SER A 557 18.92 24.20 -3.54
CA SER A 557 19.55 25.16 -4.46
C SER A 557 19.63 24.67 -5.91
N ARG A 558 19.58 23.33 -6.13
CA ARG A 558 19.66 22.69 -7.45
C ARG A 558 18.33 22.10 -7.88
N PHE A 559 17.53 21.63 -6.94
CA PHE A 559 16.26 20.93 -7.12
C PHE A 559 15.23 21.47 -6.14
N PRO A 560 14.64 22.65 -6.40
CA PRO A 560 13.84 23.39 -5.41
C PRO A 560 12.42 22.86 -5.24
N LEU A 561 11.94 22.00 -6.15
CA LEU A 561 10.54 21.58 -6.16
C LEU A 561 10.38 20.21 -5.50
N GLN A 562 9.51 20.10 -4.51
CA GLN A 562 9.16 18.85 -3.87
C GLN A 562 8.11 18.10 -4.68
N MET A 563 8.46 16.94 -5.23
CA MET A 563 7.57 16.16 -6.07
C MET A 563 6.85 15.07 -5.27
N VAL A 564 5.52 15.02 -5.41
CA VAL A 564 4.70 13.88 -4.96
C VAL A 564 4.09 13.16 -6.16
N SER A 565 4.02 11.81 -6.09
CA SER A 565 3.55 10.97 -7.20
C SER A 565 2.36 10.08 -6.78
N PRO A 566 1.16 10.68 -6.57
CA PRO A 566 -0.03 9.92 -6.19
C PRO A 566 -0.57 9.07 -7.36
N PRO A 567 -1.36 8.00 -7.08
CA PRO A 567 -1.92 7.16 -8.12
C PRO A 567 -2.85 7.89 -9.09
N VAL A 568 -2.78 7.57 -10.38
CA VAL A 568 -3.77 7.98 -11.38
C VAL A 568 -5.13 7.34 -11.07
N PRO A 569 -6.26 8.07 -11.17
CA PRO A 569 -7.60 7.50 -10.94
C PRO A 569 -7.96 6.31 -11.83
N SER A 570 -7.45 6.27 -13.06
CA SER A 570 -7.75 5.24 -14.05
C SER A 570 -6.93 3.95 -13.91
N PHE A 571 -5.84 3.97 -13.14
CA PHE A 571 -4.97 2.80 -12.91
C PHE A 571 -4.99 2.33 -11.46
N LEU A 572 -4.36 1.19 -11.19
CA LEU A 572 -4.05 0.71 -9.86
C LEU A 572 -2.55 0.41 -9.81
N ASN A 573 -1.75 1.43 -9.46
CA ASN A 573 -0.30 1.45 -9.68
C ASN A 573 0.02 1.05 -11.14
N SER A 574 0.82 0.01 -11.36
CA SER A 574 1.14 -0.50 -12.71
C SER A 574 0.07 -1.44 -13.29
N THR A 575 -1.03 -1.71 -12.58
CA THR A 575 -2.13 -2.55 -13.07
C THR A 575 -3.17 -1.71 -13.83
N PHE A 576 -3.71 -2.23 -14.92
CA PHE A 576 -4.66 -1.59 -15.86
C PHE A 576 -4.04 -0.52 -16.78
N VAL A 577 -2.77 -0.20 -16.67
CA VAL A 577 -2.09 0.76 -17.56
C VAL A 577 -2.17 0.32 -19.03
N ASN A 578 -2.11 -0.99 -19.27
CA ASN A 578 -2.21 -1.57 -20.60
C ASN A 578 -3.63 -1.55 -21.21
N ILE A 579 -4.68 -1.30 -20.43
CA ILE A 579 -6.05 -1.21 -20.94
C ILE A 579 -6.24 0.14 -21.65
N GLU A 580 -6.35 0.08 -22.97
CA GLU A 580 -6.37 1.27 -23.84
C GLU A 580 -7.44 2.29 -23.44
N ALA A 581 -8.66 1.83 -23.15
CA ALA A 581 -9.75 2.70 -22.73
C ALA A 581 -9.45 3.45 -21.43
N LEU A 582 -8.80 2.80 -20.44
CA LEU A 582 -8.40 3.44 -19.19
C LEU A 582 -7.20 4.38 -19.40
N ARG A 583 -6.27 4.00 -20.28
CA ARG A 583 -5.13 4.86 -20.66
C ARG A 583 -5.60 6.12 -21.39
N LYS A 584 -6.54 6.01 -22.34
CA LYS A 584 -7.17 7.17 -22.99
C LYS A 584 -7.86 8.11 -21.99
N MET A 585 -8.49 7.55 -20.95
CA MET A 585 -9.10 8.35 -19.87
C MET A 585 -8.06 9.05 -18.98
N ALA A 586 -6.87 8.47 -18.81
CA ALA A 586 -5.78 9.06 -18.07
C ALA A 586 -5.04 10.14 -18.86
N GLY A 587 -5.06 10.04 -20.20
CA GLY A 587 -4.31 10.91 -21.09
C GLY A 587 -2.85 10.50 -21.21
N GLU A 588 -1.96 11.46 -21.04
CA GLU A 588 -0.50 11.32 -21.04
C GLU A 588 0.04 11.49 -19.62
N PRO A 589 1.29 11.09 -19.32
CA PRO A 589 1.95 11.48 -18.08
C PRO A 589 1.95 12.99 -17.91
N THR A 590 1.50 13.47 -16.75
CA THR A 590 1.39 14.91 -16.45
C THR A 590 2.22 15.30 -15.23
N LEU A 591 2.62 16.57 -15.20
CA LEU A 591 3.17 17.26 -14.05
C LEU A 591 2.32 18.50 -13.76
N GLU A 592 1.59 18.50 -12.64
CA GLU A 592 0.91 19.70 -12.15
C GLU A 592 1.90 20.59 -11.42
N ILE A 593 1.95 21.87 -11.81
CA ILE A 593 2.89 22.88 -11.30
C ILE A 593 2.16 24.20 -11.05
N HIS A 594 2.48 24.88 -9.94
CA HIS A 594 1.90 26.17 -9.63
C HIS A 594 2.36 27.26 -10.62
N PRO A 595 1.50 28.24 -10.99
CA PRO A 595 1.89 29.33 -11.90
C PRO A 595 3.15 30.09 -11.44
N ASP A 596 3.34 30.32 -10.14
CA ASP A 596 4.52 30.99 -9.58
C ASP A 596 5.81 30.20 -9.76
N ASP A 597 5.74 28.88 -9.87
CA ASP A 597 6.88 28.01 -10.15
C ASP A 597 7.10 27.81 -11.66
N ALA A 598 6.03 27.84 -12.45
CA ALA A 598 6.07 27.69 -13.90
C ALA A 598 6.63 28.93 -14.60
N ALA A 599 6.21 30.13 -14.19
CA ALA A 599 6.58 31.39 -14.85
C ALA A 599 8.10 31.65 -14.92
N PRO A 600 8.90 31.53 -13.81
CA PRO A 600 10.34 31.73 -13.89
C PRO A 600 11.09 30.66 -14.70
N ARG A 601 10.42 29.55 -15.06
CA ARG A 601 10.94 28.45 -15.87
C ARG A 601 10.44 28.50 -17.31
N GLU A 602 9.67 29.55 -17.65
CA GLU A 602 9.05 29.72 -18.98
C GLU A 602 8.16 28.54 -19.40
N ILE A 603 7.55 27.84 -18.41
CA ILE A 603 6.70 26.68 -18.66
C ILE A 603 5.27 27.14 -18.90
N GLY A 604 4.76 26.88 -20.12
CA GLY A 604 3.36 27.06 -20.48
C GLY A 604 2.53 25.79 -20.24
N ASP A 605 1.21 25.99 -20.06
CA ASP A 605 0.27 24.86 -19.94
C ASP A 605 0.30 23.98 -21.17
N GLY A 606 0.28 22.65 -20.98
CA GLY A 606 0.35 21.65 -22.05
C GLY A 606 1.73 21.43 -22.67
N GLN A 607 2.77 22.17 -22.30
CA GLN A 607 4.12 21.95 -22.80
C GLN A 607 4.72 20.64 -22.27
N TRP A 608 5.58 20.01 -23.07
CA TRP A 608 6.42 18.92 -22.58
C TRP A 608 7.57 19.47 -21.75
N VAL A 609 7.75 18.89 -20.57
CA VAL A 609 8.81 19.25 -19.62
C VAL A 609 9.63 18.03 -19.25
N ARG A 610 10.89 18.26 -18.91
CA ARG A 610 11.79 17.32 -18.29
C ARG A 610 11.79 17.57 -16.79
N ILE A 611 11.54 16.53 -16.01
CA ILE A 611 11.61 16.52 -14.54
C ILE A 611 12.86 15.73 -14.18
N PHE A 612 13.73 16.28 -13.35
CA PHE A 612 15.03 15.64 -13.09
C PHE A 612 15.64 15.97 -11.74
N ASN A 613 16.54 15.08 -11.31
CA ASN A 613 17.49 15.29 -10.21
C ASN A 613 18.75 14.45 -10.47
N ASP A 614 19.63 14.30 -9.44
CA ASP A 614 20.87 13.52 -9.59
C ASP A 614 20.69 12.04 -9.91
N ARG A 615 19.50 11.44 -9.62
CA ARG A 615 19.19 10.02 -9.88
C ARG A 615 18.77 9.76 -11.31
N GLY A 616 18.10 10.72 -11.94
CA GLY A 616 17.63 10.56 -13.30
C GLY A 616 16.64 11.62 -13.72
N SER A 617 15.95 11.35 -14.84
CA SER A 617 14.92 12.24 -15.38
C SER A 617 13.82 11.47 -16.09
N PHE A 618 12.64 12.09 -16.19
CA PHE A 618 11.52 11.62 -17.00
C PHE A 618 10.78 12.81 -17.62
N GLN A 619 9.91 12.52 -18.58
CA GLN A 619 9.16 13.52 -19.34
C GLN A 619 7.66 13.46 -19.04
N ALA A 620 7.02 14.62 -18.93
CA ALA A 620 5.58 14.73 -18.72
C ALA A 620 5.03 16.02 -19.38
N ARG A 621 3.71 16.10 -19.54
CA ARG A 621 3.01 17.32 -19.92
C ARG A 621 2.79 18.21 -18.70
N ALA A 622 3.20 19.45 -18.76
CA ALA A 622 2.90 20.42 -17.73
C ALA A 622 1.39 20.72 -17.67
N VAL A 623 0.86 20.78 -16.47
CA VAL A 623 -0.48 21.31 -16.15
C VAL A 623 -0.27 22.46 -15.20
N VAL A 624 -0.40 23.69 -15.71
CA VAL A 624 -0.19 24.89 -14.90
C VAL A 624 -1.50 25.23 -14.20
N ALA A 625 -1.56 25.02 -12.87
CA ALA A 625 -2.77 25.16 -12.10
C ALA A 625 -2.48 25.55 -10.62
N ASP A 626 -3.47 26.12 -9.95
CA ASP A 626 -3.45 26.52 -8.54
C ASP A 626 -3.85 25.37 -7.57
N GLY A 627 -3.95 24.17 -8.10
CA GLY A 627 -4.29 22.96 -7.33
C GLY A 627 -3.16 22.45 -6.45
N VAL A 628 -1.95 23.02 -6.52
CA VAL A 628 -0.77 22.71 -5.71
C VAL A 628 -0.21 23.97 -5.07
N LYS A 629 0.54 23.83 -3.98
CA LYS A 629 1.26 24.99 -3.39
C LYS A 629 2.50 25.34 -4.22
N PRO A 630 2.95 26.60 -4.22
CA PRO A 630 4.29 26.94 -4.68
C PRO A 630 5.36 26.08 -4.00
N GLY A 631 6.35 25.61 -4.77
CA GLY A 631 7.39 24.70 -4.34
C GLY A 631 6.99 23.22 -4.33
N VAL A 632 5.76 22.88 -4.70
CA VAL A 632 5.27 21.48 -4.81
C VAL A 632 4.83 21.18 -6.24
N VAL A 633 5.23 20.03 -6.76
CA VAL A 633 4.77 19.51 -8.05
C VAL A 633 4.18 18.12 -7.91
N VAL A 634 3.20 17.79 -8.75
CA VAL A 634 2.48 16.52 -8.69
C VAL A 634 2.55 15.78 -10.02
N SER A 635 3.21 14.62 -10.03
CA SER A 635 3.22 13.71 -11.19
C SER A 635 2.40 12.48 -10.89
N GLN A 636 1.20 12.36 -11.49
CA GLN A 636 0.29 11.27 -11.18
C GLN A 636 0.65 9.97 -11.89
N GLY A 637 0.73 8.89 -11.12
CA GLY A 637 0.71 7.51 -11.60
C GLY A 637 2.04 6.88 -11.90
N ILE A 638 1.98 5.56 -11.92
CA ILE A 638 3.05 4.70 -12.40
C ILE A 638 2.66 4.22 -13.80
N TRP A 639 3.27 4.78 -14.80
CA TRP A 639 3.12 4.36 -16.18
C TRP A 639 4.09 3.21 -16.49
N TRP A 640 3.68 2.28 -17.33
CA TRP A 640 4.64 1.34 -17.88
C TRP A 640 5.61 2.10 -18.79
N ASN A 641 6.87 1.74 -18.75
CA ASN A 641 7.94 2.41 -19.49
C ASN A 641 7.64 2.49 -20.99
N LYS A 642 7.06 1.43 -21.55
CA LYS A 642 6.66 1.39 -22.98
C LYS A 642 5.51 2.35 -23.36
N TYR A 643 4.85 2.96 -22.39
CA TYR A 643 3.78 3.96 -22.62
C TYR A 643 4.20 5.37 -22.18
N THR A 644 5.46 5.58 -21.87
CA THR A 644 6.06 6.89 -21.65
C THR A 644 6.87 7.33 -22.86
N LYS A 645 7.13 8.61 -22.99
CA LYS A 645 7.82 9.17 -24.16
C LYS A 645 9.30 8.81 -24.22
N ASP A 646 9.93 8.67 -23.06
CA ASP A 646 11.38 8.44 -22.88
C ASP A 646 11.72 7.05 -22.31
N GLY A 647 10.73 6.16 -22.18
CA GLY A 647 10.95 4.78 -21.72
C GLY A 647 11.22 4.63 -20.22
N VAL A 648 10.91 5.64 -19.42
CA VAL A 648 11.05 5.65 -17.96
C VAL A 648 9.85 6.34 -17.30
N ASN A 649 9.67 6.21 -15.99
CA ASN A 649 8.60 6.87 -15.26
C ASN A 649 9.15 7.66 -14.05
N CYS A 650 8.26 8.26 -13.26
CA CYS A 650 8.63 9.12 -12.13
C CYS A 650 9.53 8.45 -11.08
N ASN A 651 9.57 7.12 -11.00
CA ASN A 651 10.44 6.39 -10.07
C ASN A 651 11.93 6.49 -10.42
N THR A 652 12.27 6.99 -11.60
CA THR A 652 13.68 7.27 -11.97
C THR A 652 14.29 8.39 -11.11
N THR A 653 13.45 9.26 -10.51
CA THR A 653 13.90 10.34 -9.62
C THR A 653 13.77 10.01 -8.14
N THR A 654 13.11 8.90 -7.75
CA THR A 654 12.85 8.55 -6.36
C THR A 654 14.03 7.81 -5.71
N SER A 655 14.10 7.85 -4.38
CA SER A 655 15.15 7.22 -3.58
C SER A 655 14.69 5.90 -2.96
N SER A 656 15.60 4.92 -2.82
CA SER A 656 15.40 3.66 -2.08
C SER A 656 15.59 3.79 -0.57
N ARG A 657 15.75 5.01 -0.02
CA ARG A 657 15.81 5.23 1.42
C ARG A 657 14.52 4.80 2.10
N LEU A 658 14.66 4.37 3.36
CA LEU A 658 13.55 3.82 4.13
C LEU A 658 12.96 4.85 5.09
N THR A 659 11.70 4.62 5.49
CA THR A 659 11.03 5.39 6.53
C THR A 659 11.62 5.13 7.93
N ASP A 660 11.39 6.05 8.85
CA ASP A 660 11.77 5.99 10.27
C ASP A 660 11.27 4.75 11.01
N LEU A 661 10.04 4.36 10.71
CA LEU A 661 9.37 3.16 11.26
C LEU A 661 8.89 2.28 10.12
N GLY A 662 8.95 0.95 10.32
CA GLY A 662 8.38 -0.04 9.41
C GLY A 662 9.11 -0.22 8.08
N GLY A 663 10.24 0.46 7.83
CA GLY A 663 11.10 0.26 6.66
C GLY A 663 10.39 0.48 5.30
N GLY A 664 9.38 1.35 5.25
CA GLY A 664 8.61 1.66 4.04
C GLY A 664 9.37 2.53 3.04
N ALA A 665 8.78 2.76 1.87
CA ALA A 665 9.37 3.59 0.83
C ALA A 665 9.12 5.09 1.03
N THR A 666 10.14 5.91 0.78
CA THR A 666 10.10 7.37 0.89
C THR A 666 9.93 8.04 -0.48
N PHE A 667 8.92 7.59 -1.25
CA PHE A 667 8.70 8.07 -2.62
C PHE A 667 8.52 9.58 -2.76
N PHE A 668 8.06 10.26 -1.71
CA PHE A 668 7.75 11.68 -1.72
C PHE A 668 8.84 12.54 -1.06
N ASP A 669 9.92 11.92 -0.57
CA ASP A 669 11.17 12.58 -0.25
C ASP A 669 11.97 12.73 -1.55
N ASN A 670 11.54 13.64 -2.41
CA ASN A 670 12.01 13.70 -3.79
C ASN A 670 12.04 15.16 -4.28
N LEU A 671 13.18 15.78 -4.19
CA LEU A 671 13.43 17.10 -4.76
C LEU A 671 13.81 16.98 -6.24
N VAL A 672 13.20 17.82 -7.05
CA VAL A 672 13.40 17.85 -8.52
C VAL A 672 13.52 19.29 -9.04
N GLU A 673 14.08 19.41 -10.23
CA GLU A 673 13.96 20.59 -11.06
C GLU A 673 13.15 20.25 -12.31
N VAL A 674 12.52 21.25 -12.91
CA VAL A 674 11.67 21.13 -14.10
C VAL A 674 12.13 22.14 -15.16
N ALA A 675 12.33 21.66 -16.39
CA ALA A 675 12.73 22.49 -17.52
C ALA A 675 11.88 22.17 -18.76
N VAL A 676 11.67 23.13 -19.62
CA VAL A 676 11.07 22.93 -20.96
C VAL A 676 11.98 22.01 -21.78
N LEU A 677 11.40 21.14 -22.64
CA LEU A 677 12.12 20.24 -23.53
C LEU A 677 12.58 20.94 -24.80
#